data_5256e7f691a30542276990cffd2523a4
#
_entry.id   5256e7f691a30542276990cffd2523a4
#
_cell.length_a   1.000
_cell.length_b   1.000
_cell.length_c   1.000
_cell.angle_alpha   90.00
_cell.angle_beta   90.00
_cell.angle_gamma   90.00
#
_symmetry.space_group_name_H-M   'P 1'
#
loop_
_entity.id
_entity.type
_entity.pdbx_description
1 polymer ?
#
loop_
_entity_poly.entity_id
_entity_poly.type
_entity_poly.pdbx_seq_one_letter_code
_entity_poly.pdbx_strand_id
1 'polypeptide(L)'
;MKRQPLPTNALLARIYTVLGGYPILNTRIRAAMRRELFESGLIQPAEFEAQVRELAIDSQKRTGIAHPYDEEPGDTWDFRLNQVRDFYTDLVFSQFSNYKKLEEIINSVLAERGVQHSEAMLAGNPEVSSLEEVLRQALDIERLPLAERARYEARLQELKVVLIRLLISDQLRYISVAKQWFSAEDLVNINRRKIGSGRIGGKAAGMLLAFRILQQSVEWVGTGESPLGCLSVPESYYVGSDGLYTFMAINNLFHWNDQKYKSEAEMRAEYPQIAREFEAGAFPSDYMDQFRELLSQVGSAPLIVRSSSLLEDNFGTAFAGKYDSIFCPNQGTPAENLTALTRAVANIYASTLNPNALLYRRSRGLLDYDERMAVLIQRVEGERFDRYYMPHAAGVAFSRNLYRWTPQIRREDGFVRLVWGLGTRAVDRVGNDYPRLIALSHPNLRPSSDPKSVRRYSQQYVDVLDLETNTFKDMLPIQQVLNGAYPPLRYVAQVDEDGFFSSIRSRLAGQDAHRLVLTFDDLLTRTPFAERMRNLLRLLEQAYRSPVDVEFALRLTGLEGSSPDLCITILQCRPQSELAATPAAVIPFKLKPEDTVFETHFVVPQGYIPRVDYVLFVAPEGYFALPDVNARGELIRAISRLNAALEKQHFICVGPGRWGSSNPDLGVSINYGDIYHAHSLVELAGEGIGLPPEPSLGTHFFQDLLESQIYPLAIYLDDAQNTFDRGFFYQTPNCAADWMDLPAELSDTLRLIRVSDYRPGSHLRVVMDDENSRAVAFLEKD
;
A
#
# COMPACT_ATOMS: atom_id res chain seq x y z
N MET A 1 -32.90 27.86 -6.94
CA MET A 1 -33.68 26.73 -7.51
C MET A 1 -33.22 25.48 -6.82
N LYS A 2 -34.09 24.73 -6.15
CA LYS A 2 -33.76 23.44 -5.56
C LYS A 2 -33.45 22.49 -6.71
N ARG A 3 -32.17 22.01 -6.83
CA ARG A 3 -31.79 20.98 -7.82
C ARG A 3 -32.53 19.69 -7.49
N GLN A 4 -33.40 19.21 -8.39
CA GLN A 4 -33.91 17.83 -8.32
C GLN A 4 -32.75 16.87 -8.53
N PRO A 5 -32.68 15.75 -7.79
CA PRO A 5 -31.70 14.72 -8.05
C PRO A 5 -31.91 14.17 -9.47
N LEU A 6 -30.83 14.06 -10.24
CA LEU A 6 -30.85 13.47 -11.58
C LEU A 6 -31.30 12.00 -11.47
N PRO A 7 -32.19 11.53 -12.31
CA PRO A 7 -32.63 10.13 -12.29
C PRO A 7 -31.44 9.20 -12.55
N THR A 8 -31.38 8.10 -11.83
CA THR A 8 -30.41 7.03 -12.03
C THR A 8 -30.52 6.53 -13.46
N ASN A 9 -29.55 6.87 -14.30
CA ASN A 9 -29.63 6.58 -15.73
C ASN A 9 -28.80 5.33 -16.06
N ALA A 10 -29.47 4.19 -16.24
CA ALA A 10 -28.85 2.91 -16.59
C ALA A 10 -28.00 3.00 -17.87
N LEU A 11 -28.34 3.89 -18.80
CA LEU A 11 -27.57 4.10 -20.01
C LEU A 11 -26.23 4.80 -19.73
N LEU A 12 -26.17 5.74 -18.78
CA LEU A 12 -24.92 6.39 -18.39
C LEU A 12 -23.90 5.38 -17.86
N ALA A 13 -24.32 4.49 -16.96
CA ALA A 13 -23.47 3.41 -16.45
C ALA A 13 -22.95 2.51 -17.59
N ARG A 14 -23.84 2.19 -18.52
CA ARG A 14 -23.51 1.35 -19.68
C ARG A 14 -22.55 2.03 -20.65
N ILE A 15 -22.64 3.34 -20.83
CA ILE A 15 -21.68 4.14 -21.62
C ILE A 15 -20.28 3.99 -21.01
N TYR A 16 -20.12 4.15 -19.70
CA TYR A 16 -18.82 3.97 -19.03
C TYR A 16 -18.26 2.56 -19.23
N THR A 17 -19.09 1.54 -19.06
CA THR A 17 -18.69 0.14 -19.24
C THR A 17 -18.21 -0.13 -20.68
N VAL A 18 -18.96 0.33 -21.67
CA VAL A 18 -18.66 0.10 -23.08
C VAL A 18 -17.42 0.89 -23.53
N LEU A 19 -17.33 2.18 -23.14
CA LEU A 19 -16.17 3.00 -23.49
C LEU A 19 -14.88 2.51 -22.85
N GLY A 20 -14.95 1.86 -21.68
CA GLY A 20 -13.82 1.17 -21.07
C GLY A 20 -13.22 0.06 -21.93
N GLY A 21 -14.00 -0.56 -22.80
CA GLY A 21 -13.52 -1.52 -23.81
C GLY A 21 -12.74 -0.89 -24.98
N TYR A 22 -12.79 0.43 -25.14
CA TYR A 22 -12.15 1.15 -26.26
C TYR A 22 -11.26 2.32 -25.77
N PRO A 23 -10.25 2.09 -24.92
CA PRO A 23 -9.52 3.16 -24.23
C PRO A 23 -8.83 4.13 -25.20
N ILE A 24 -8.34 3.67 -26.34
CA ILE A 24 -7.65 4.51 -27.35
C ILE A 24 -8.65 5.28 -28.24
N LEU A 25 -9.85 4.75 -28.42
CA LEU A 25 -10.89 5.37 -29.24
C LEU A 25 -11.88 6.20 -28.43
N ASN A 26 -11.79 6.16 -27.13
CA ASN A 26 -12.71 6.77 -26.19
C ASN A 26 -12.99 8.26 -26.52
N THR A 27 -11.93 9.06 -26.70
CA THR A 27 -12.05 10.47 -27.08
C THR A 27 -12.75 10.68 -28.42
N ARG A 28 -12.49 9.80 -29.41
CA ARG A 28 -13.13 9.86 -30.74
C ARG A 28 -14.59 9.44 -30.69
N ILE A 29 -14.89 8.39 -29.93
CA ILE A 29 -16.29 7.95 -29.76
C ILE A 29 -17.10 9.06 -29.08
N ARG A 30 -16.59 9.71 -28.04
CA ARG A 30 -17.24 10.86 -27.42
C ARG A 30 -17.36 12.06 -28.35
N ALA A 31 -16.36 12.31 -29.20
CA ALA A 31 -16.47 13.34 -30.23
C ALA A 31 -17.59 13.02 -31.24
N ALA A 32 -17.75 11.75 -31.62
CA ALA A 32 -18.85 11.31 -32.48
C ALA A 32 -20.21 11.38 -31.76
N MET A 33 -20.26 11.04 -30.47
CA MET A 33 -21.47 11.22 -29.65
C MET A 33 -21.90 12.71 -29.59
N ARG A 34 -20.95 13.62 -29.40
CA ARG A 34 -21.24 15.08 -29.45
C ARG A 34 -21.75 15.53 -30.80
N ARG A 35 -21.12 15.06 -31.88
CA ARG A 35 -21.56 15.37 -33.24
C ARG A 35 -23.02 14.94 -33.47
N GLU A 36 -23.36 13.73 -33.05
CA GLU A 36 -24.73 13.21 -33.13
C GLU A 36 -25.74 14.10 -32.36
N LEU A 37 -25.39 14.51 -31.14
CA LEU A 37 -26.22 15.40 -30.35
C LEU A 37 -26.44 16.77 -31.03
N PHE A 38 -25.42 17.29 -31.71
CA PHE A 38 -25.48 18.56 -32.42
C PHE A 38 -26.26 18.45 -33.74
N GLU A 39 -26.01 17.41 -34.53
CA GLU A 39 -26.67 17.16 -35.79
C GLU A 39 -28.17 16.82 -35.62
N SER A 40 -28.52 16.14 -34.55
CA SER A 40 -29.91 15.86 -34.19
C SER A 40 -30.65 17.09 -33.62
N GLY A 41 -29.98 18.20 -33.42
CA GLY A 41 -30.58 19.45 -32.91
C GLY A 41 -30.97 19.37 -31.42
N LEU A 42 -30.54 18.35 -30.68
CA LEU A 42 -30.86 18.15 -29.26
C LEU A 42 -30.22 19.18 -28.36
N ILE A 43 -29.05 19.65 -28.73
CA ILE A 43 -28.35 20.76 -28.05
C ILE A 43 -27.52 21.53 -29.09
N GLN A 44 -27.45 22.84 -28.93
CA GLN A 44 -26.59 23.66 -29.81
C GLN A 44 -25.13 23.59 -29.32
N PRO A 45 -24.14 23.55 -30.25
CA PRO A 45 -22.70 23.50 -29.85
C PRO A 45 -22.29 24.62 -28.91
N ALA A 46 -22.77 25.83 -29.12
CA ALA A 46 -22.46 26.98 -28.28
C ALA A 46 -23.04 26.84 -26.87
N GLU A 47 -24.24 26.30 -26.74
CA GLU A 47 -24.89 26.03 -25.46
C GLU A 47 -24.18 24.93 -24.69
N PHE A 48 -23.78 23.85 -25.40
CA PHE A 48 -23.01 22.74 -24.83
C PHE A 48 -21.68 23.23 -24.23
N GLU A 49 -20.88 23.97 -25.00
CA GLU A 49 -19.58 24.49 -24.53
C GLU A 49 -19.73 25.55 -23.44
N ALA A 50 -20.81 26.33 -23.44
CA ALA A 50 -21.11 27.25 -22.35
C ALA A 50 -21.38 26.52 -21.03
N GLN A 51 -22.14 25.42 -21.06
CA GLN A 51 -22.41 24.57 -19.89
C GLN A 51 -21.14 23.86 -19.39
N VAL A 52 -20.32 23.33 -20.30
CA VAL A 52 -19.01 22.74 -19.96
C VAL A 52 -18.13 23.76 -19.24
N ARG A 53 -18.07 25.00 -19.75
CA ARG A 53 -17.27 26.06 -19.15
C ARG A 53 -17.83 26.49 -17.78
N GLU A 54 -19.15 26.59 -17.65
CA GLU A 54 -19.79 26.91 -16.37
C GLU A 54 -19.48 25.85 -15.31
N LEU A 55 -19.62 24.57 -15.66
CA LEU A 55 -19.29 23.45 -14.77
C LEU A 55 -17.80 23.40 -14.40
N ALA A 56 -16.92 23.72 -15.35
CA ALA A 56 -15.49 23.80 -15.09
C ALA A 56 -15.13 24.97 -14.15
N ILE A 57 -15.76 26.13 -14.32
CA ILE A 57 -15.61 27.29 -13.42
C ILE A 57 -16.18 26.98 -12.02
N ASP A 58 -17.32 26.29 -11.97
CA ASP A 58 -17.86 25.85 -10.68
C ASP A 58 -16.92 24.84 -9.98
N SER A 59 -16.27 23.99 -10.74
CA SER A 59 -15.22 23.11 -10.24
C SER A 59 -14.05 23.91 -9.66
N GLN A 60 -13.52 24.91 -10.40
CA GLN A 60 -12.46 25.81 -9.90
C GLN A 60 -12.84 26.55 -8.61
N LYS A 61 -14.05 27.15 -8.57
CA LYS A 61 -14.52 27.85 -7.36
C LYS A 61 -14.56 26.97 -6.13
N ARG A 62 -14.92 25.69 -6.29
CA ARG A 62 -14.91 24.71 -5.20
C ARG A 62 -13.48 24.37 -4.73
N THR A 63 -12.48 24.60 -5.58
CA THR A 63 -11.07 24.43 -5.23
C THR A 63 -10.43 25.65 -4.58
N GLY A 64 -11.22 26.69 -4.27
CA GLY A 64 -10.75 27.91 -3.59
C GLY A 64 -10.12 28.97 -4.52
N ILE A 65 -10.17 28.75 -5.85
CA ILE A 65 -9.70 29.74 -6.82
C ILE A 65 -10.79 30.82 -7.00
N ALA A 66 -10.56 32.01 -6.43
CA ALA A 66 -11.52 33.09 -6.44
C ALA A 66 -11.66 33.77 -7.82
N HIS A 67 -10.59 33.77 -8.60
CA HIS A 67 -10.53 34.37 -9.94
C HIS A 67 -10.10 33.28 -10.98
N PRO A 68 -11.07 32.70 -11.73
CA PRO A 68 -10.80 31.56 -12.62
C PRO A 68 -9.77 31.78 -13.72
N TYR A 69 -9.39 33.03 -14.01
CA TYR A 69 -8.51 33.36 -15.14
C TYR A 69 -7.06 33.64 -14.75
N ASP A 70 -6.76 33.79 -13.46
CA ASP A 70 -5.47 34.33 -13.02
C ASP A 70 -4.54 33.31 -12.34
N GLU A 71 -5.04 32.15 -11.91
CA GLU A 71 -4.30 31.28 -10.98
C GLU A 71 -4.10 29.83 -11.43
N GLU A 72 -4.79 29.38 -12.46
CA GLU A 72 -4.64 27.99 -12.94
C GLU A 72 -3.76 27.95 -14.20
N PRO A 73 -2.66 27.14 -14.25
CA PRO A 73 -1.89 26.93 -15.46
C PRO A 73 -2.77 26.46 -16.63
N GLY A 74 -2.49 26.97 -17.85
CA GLY A 74 -3.30 26.66 -19.04
C GLY A 74 -3.53 25.17 -19.28
N ASP A 75 -2.49 24.36 -19.10
CA ASP A 75 -2.58 22.90 -19.25
C ASP A 75 -3.52 22.24 -18.24
N THR A 76 -3.55 22.74 -17.00
CA THR A 76 -4.47 22.26 -15.95
C THR A 76 -5.91 22.64 -16.24
N TRP A 77 -6.12 23.86 -16.72
CA TRP A 77 -7.44 24.32 -17.17
C TRP A 77 -7.96 23.51 -18.37
N ASP A 78 -7.14 23.28 -19.37
CA ASP A 78 -7.50 22.46 -20.53
C ASP A 78 -7.81 21.01 -20.16
N PHE A 79 -7.06 20.44 -19.23
CA PHE A 79 -7.34 19.11 -18.69
C PHE A 79 -8.69 19.07 -17.95
N ARG A 80 -8.98 20.04 -17.09
CA ARG A 80 -10.27 20.20 -16.38
C ARG A 80 -11.43 20.33 -17.37
N LEU A 81 -11.27 21.20 -18.36
CA LEU A 81 -12.27 21.39 -19.42
C LEU A 81 -12.54 20.09 -20.19
N ASN A 82 -11.53 19.33 -20.53
CA ASN A 82 -11.68 18.08 -21.25
C ASN A 82 -12.38 17.01 -20.40
N GLN A 83 -12.05 16.89 -19.12
CA GLN A 83 -12.76 15.98 -18.21
C GLN A 83 -14.23 16.34 -18.07
N VAL A 84 -14.52 17.62 -17.84
CA VAL A 84 -15.91 18.08 -17.71
C VAL A 84 -16.66 17.91 -19.03
N ARG A 85 -16.02 18.18 -20.17
CA ARG A 85 -16.61 17.97 -21.51
C ARG A 85 -16.95 16.50 -21.76
N ASP A 86 -16.07 15.59 -21.42
CA ASP A 86 -16.29 14.15 -21.56
C ASP A 86 -17.44 13.68 -20.67
N PHE A 87 -17.43 14.07 -19.40
CA PHE A 87 -18.51 13.77 -18.47
C PHE A 87 -19.87 14.34 -18.95
N TYR A 88 -19.89 15.61 -19.34
CA TYR A 88 -21.12 16.25 -19.81
C TYR A 88 -21.62 15.64 -21.12
N THR A 89 -20.71 15.19 -22.00
CA THR A 89 -21.08 14.41 -23.20
C THR A 89 -21.82 13.13 -22.83
N ASP A 90 -21.24 12.32 -21.92
CA ASP A 90 -21.82 11.07 -21.48
C ASP A 90 -23.18 11.27 -20.83
N LEU A 91 -23.30 12.30 -19.98
CA LEU A 91 -24.54 12.66 -19.31
C LEU A 91 -25.65 13.04 -20.30
N VAL A 92 -25.37 14.02 -21.18
CA VAL A 92 -26.37 14.50 -22.18
C VAL A 92 -26.75 13.38 -23.15
N PHE A 93 -25.77 12.63 -23.61
CA PHE A 93 -26.06 11.49 -24.53
C PHE A 93 -26.93 10.44 -23.81
N SER A 94 -26.71 10.16 -22.54
CA SER A 94 -27.52 9.22 -21.79
C SER A 94 -28.96 9.66 -21.57
N GLN A 95 -29.23 10.96 -21.60
CA GLN A 95 -30.57 11.53 -21.42
C GLN A 95 -31.39 11.52 -22.70
N PHE A 96 -30.75 11.68 -23.86
CA PHE A 96 -31.42 11.91 -25.13
C PHE A 96 -31.22 10.78 -26.17
N SER A 97 -30.42 9.77 -25.86
CA SER A 97 -30.10 8.69 -26.80
C SER A 97 -30.36 7.31 -26.19
N ASN A 98 -30.05 6.26 -26.94
CA ASN A 98 -30.19 4.88 -26.50
C ASN A 98 -28.96 4.03 -26.83
N TYR A 99 -28.93 2.82 -26.28
CA TYR A 99 -27.79 1.91 -26.46
C TYR A 99 -27.51 1.55 -27.91
N LYS A 100 -28.54 1.32 -28.71
CA LYS A 100 -28.41 0.99 -30.12
C LYS A 100 -27.66 2.10 -30.88
N LYS A 101 -27.97 3.37 -30.58
CA LYS A 101 -27.32 4.51 -31.23
C LYS A 101 -25.84 4.60 -30.80
N LEU A 102 -25.52 4.28 -29.55
CA LEU A 102 -24.15 4.18 -29.11
C LEU A 102 -23.36 3.11 -29.88
N GLU A 103 -23.96 1.92 -30.09
CA GLU A 103 -23.35 0.87 -30.92
C GLU A 103 -23.14 1.30 -32.38
N GLU A 104 -24.09 2.00 -32.95
CA GLU A 104 -23.97 2.55 -34.31
C GLU A 104 -22.81 3.53 -34.42
N ILE A 105 -22.65 4.42 -33.44
CA ILE A 105 -21.53 5.37 -33.37
C ILE A 105 -20.19 4.64 -33.21
N ILE A 106 -20.11 3.67 -32.33
CA ILE A 106 -18.88 2.87 -32.13
C ILE A 106 -18.51 2.17 -33.44
N ASN A 107 -19.48 1.50 -34.08
CA ASN A 107 -19.26 0.80 -35.34
C ASN A 107 -18.84 1.76 -36.48
N SER A 108 -19.40 2.97 -36.54
CA SER A 108 -19.00 4.00 -37.49
C SER A 108 -17.55 4.45 -37.26
N VAL A 109 -17.16 4.73 -36.01
CA VAL A 109 -15.78 5.11 -35.67
C VAL A 109 -14.77 4.00 -35.96
N LEU A 110 -15.17 2.74 -35.79
CA LEU A 110 -14.37 1.58 -36.18
C LEU A 110 -14.25 1.46 -37.71
N ALA A 111 -15.36 1.65 -38.44
CA ALA A 111 -15.40 1.55 -39.92
C ALA A 111 -14.58 2.66 -40.60
N GLU A 112 -14.55 3.88 -40.08
CA GLU A 112 -13.73 4.99 -40.60
C GLU A 112 -12.23 4.68 -40.67
N ARG A 113 -11.78 3.66 -39.94
CA ARG A 113 -10.37 3.18 -39.93
C ARG A 113 -10.11 2.01 -40.89
N GLY A 114 -11.05 1.66 -41.74
CA GLY A 114 -10.86 0.60 -42.75
C GLY A 114 -10.98 -0.81 -42.21
N VAL A 115 -11.60 -0.99 -41.06
CA VAL A 115 -11.84 -2.30 -40.44
C VAL A 115 -13.08 -2.94 -41.11
N GLN A 116 -12.89 -3.58 -42.27
CA GLN A 116 -13.89 -4.49 -42.82
C GLN A 116 -13.83 -5.84 -42.10
N HIS A 117 -14.99 -6.35 -41.73
CA HIS A 117 -15.29 -7.30 -40.66
C HIS A 117 -14.74 -8.74 -40.77
N SER A 118 -14.06 -9.16 -41.81
CA SER A 118 -13.70 -10.59 -41.95
C SER A 118 -12.26 -10.92 -42.37
N GLU A 119 -11.52 -10.05 -43.02
CA GLU A 119 -10.11 -10.27 -43.34
C GLU A 119 -9.15 -9.41 -42.48
N ALA A 120 -9.65 -8.33 -41.92
CA ALA A 120 -8.91 -7.47 -40.99
C ALA A 120 -8.72 -8.07 -39.59
N MET A 121 -9.47 -9.13 -39.24
CA MET A 121 -9.40 -9.78 -37.92
C MET A 121 -8.03 -10.40 -37.61
N LEU A 122 -7.34 -10.92 -38.62
CA LEU A 122 -5.99 -11.51 -38.47
C LEU A 122 -4.86 -10.50 -38.70
N ALA A 123 -5.15 -9.38 -39.39
CA ALA A 123 -4.19 -8.32 -39.72
C ALA A 123 -4.49 -6.98 -39.00
N GLY A 124 -5.58 -6.88 -38.25
CA GLY A 124 -6.01 -5.66 -37.55
C GLY A 124 -5.10 -5.25 -36.42
N ASN A 125 -4.97 -3.93 -36.20
CA ASN A 125 -4.30 -3.42 -35.01
C ASN A 125 -5.08 -3.83 -33.76
N PRO A 126 -4.52 -4.63 -32.84
CA PRO A 126 -5.21 -5.12 -31.65
C PRO A 126 -5.66 -4.00 -30.72
N GLU A 127 -5.07 -2.80 -30.84
CA GLU A 127 -5.44 -1.64 -30.03
C GLU A 127 -6.81 -1.03 -30.39
N VAL A 128 -7.36 -1.39 -31.55
CA VAL A 128 -8.69 -0.92 -32.01
C VAL A 128 -9.74 -2.03 -32.02
N SER A 129 -9.34 -3.27 -31.73
CA SER A 129 -10.24 -4.42 -31.61
C SER A 129 -10.92 -4.44 -30.23
N SER A 130 -12.06 -5.12 -30.13
CA SER A 130 -12.69 -5.34 -28.84
C SER A 130 -11.82 -6.23 -27.96
N LEU A 131 -11.93 -6.06 -26.63
CA LEU A 131 -11.18 -6.87 -25.67
C LEU A 131 -11.41 -8.38 -25.87
N GLU A 132 -12.66 -8.77 -26.11
CA GLU A 132 -13.04 -10.18 -26.32
C GLU A 132 -12.36 -10.77 -27.56
N GLU A 133 -12.29 -9.99 -28.63
CA GLU A 133 -11.63 -10.42 -29.86
C GLU A 133 -10.11 -10.58 -29.67
N VAL A 134 -9.47 -9.65 -28.96
CA VAL A 134 -8.03 -9.73 -28.67
C VAL A 134 -7.73 -10.96 -27.76
N LEU A 135 -8.59 -11.23 -26.77
CA LEU A 135 -8.48 -12.41 -25.91
C LEU A 135 -8.61 -13.70 -26.72
N ARG A 136 -9.61 -13.77 -27.63
CA ARG A 136 -9.84 -14.93 -28.48
C ARG A 136 -8.65 -15.20 -29.40
N GLN A 137 -8.13 -14.18 -30.08
CA GLN A 137 -6.95 -14.30 -30.95
C GLN A 137 -5.72 -14.79 -30.18
N ALA A 138 -5.48 -14.24 -28.98
CA ALA A 138 -4.35 -14.66 -28.16
C ALA A 138 -4.46 -16.14 -27.74
N LEU A 139 -5.66 -16.59 -27.32
CA LEU A 139 -5.92 -17.98 -27.00
C LEU A 139 -5.75 -18.93 -28.20
N ASP A 140 -6.27 -18.55 -29.35
CA ASP A 140 -6.21 -19.36 -30.56
C ASP A 140 -4.75 -19.58 -30.97
N ILE A 141 -3.91 -18.54 -30.92
CA ILE A 141 -2.48 -18.65 -31.20
C ILE A 141 -1.76 -19.51 -30.13
N GLU A 142 -2.08 -19.30 -28.85
CA GLU A 142 -1.40 -20.01 -27.75
C GLU A 142 -1.70 -21.52 -27.76
N ARG A 143 -2.87 -21.93 -28.27
CA ARG A 143 -3.28 -23.33 -28.41
C ARG A 143 -2.69 -24.04 -29.62
N LEU A 144 -2.03 -23.33 -30.53
CA LEU A 144 -1.36 -23.95 -31.68
C LEU A 144 -0.20 -24.85 -31.21
N PRO A 145 0.10 -25.93 -31.94
CA PRO A 145 1.30 -26.71 -31.71
C PRO A 145 2.56 -25.82 -31.73
N LEU A 146 3.55 -26.12 -30.89
CA LEU A 146 4.77 -25.31 -30.73
C LEU A 146 5.44 -24.92 -32.05
N ALA A 147 5.50 -25.84 -33.02
CA ALA A 147 6.11 -25.59 -34.34
C ALA A 147 5.33 -24.56 -35.18
N GLU A 148 4.02 -24.51 -35.05
CA GLU A 148 3.17 -23.55 -35.73
C GLU A 148 3.12 -22.22 -35.00
N ARG A 149 3.02 -22.27 -33.66
CA ARG A 149 3.01 -21.12 -32.77
C ARG A 149 4.23 -20.22 -32.97
N ALA A 150 5.40 -20.80 -33.23
CA ALA A 150 6.63 -20.05 -33.46
C ALA A 150 6.52 -19.01 -34.59
N ARG A 151 5.63 -19.24 -35.59
CA ARG A 151 5.39 -18.27 -36.67
C ARG A 151 4.57 -17.05 -36.23
N TYR A 152 3.80 -17.18 -35.15
CA TYR A 152 2.91 -16.15 -34.62
C TYR A 152 3.39 -15.60 -33.27
N GLU A 153 4.60 -15.95 -32.81
CA GLU A 153 5.10 -15.55 -31.49
C GLU A 153 5.15 -14.03 -31.33
N ALA A 154 5.60 -13.30 -32.35
CA ALA A 154 5.60 -11.84 -32.31
C ALA A 154 4.19 -11.25 -32.16
N ARG A 155 3.21 -11.86 -32.85
CA ARG A 155 1.81 -11.45 -32.74
C ARG A 155 1.22 -11.78 -31.38
N LEU A 156 1.52 -12.95 -30.82
CA LEU A 156 1.09 -13.32 -29.48
C LEU A 156 1.65 -12.35 -28.43
N GLN A 157 2.92 -11.97 -28.56
CA GLN A 157 3.52 -10.98 -27.66
C GLN A 157 2.84 -9.60 -27.76
N GLU A 158 2.52 -9.16 -28.97
CA GLU A 158 1.77 -7.91 -29.18
C GLU A 158 0.38 -7.97 -28.53
N LEU A 159 -0.38 -9.05 -28.76
CA LEU A 159 -1.69 -9.25 -28.15
C LEU A 159 -1.61 -9.29 -26.62
N LYS A 160 -0.63 -10.01 -26.05
CA LYS A 160 -0.41 -10.07 -24.61
C LYS A 160 -0.10 -8.68 -24.02
N VAL A 161 0.73 -7.87 -24.67
CA VAL A 161 1.02 -6.49 -24.24
C VAL A 161 -0.25 -5.65 -24.21
N VAL A 162 -1.08 -5.72 -25.26
CA VAL A 162 -2.35 -4.99 -25.30
C VAL A 162 -3.28 -5.45 -24.19
N LEU A 163 -3.43 -6.76 -24.00
CA LEU A 163 -4.29 -7.34 -22.96
C LEU A 163 -3.82 -6.95 -21.55
N ILE A 164 -2.52 -7.05 -21.26
CA ILE A 164 -1.96 -6.64 -19.96
C ILE A 164 -2.26 -5.16 -19.72
N ARG A 165 -2.07 -4.30 -20.73
CA ARG A 165 -2.34 -2.87 -20.63
C ARG A 165 -3.83 -2.56 -20.39
N LEU A 166 -4.73 -3.32 -21.00
CA LEU A 166 -6.18 -3.13 -20.87
C LEU A 166 -6.74 -3.69 -19.55
N LEU A 167 -6.23 -4.85 -19.12
CA LEU A 167 -6.80 -5.59 -18.00
C LEU A 167 -6.06 -5.33 -16.68
N ILE A 168 -4.76 -5.10 -16.71
CA ILE A 168 -3.92 -5.15 -15.51
C ILE A 168 -3.28 -3.79 -15.20
N SER A 169 -2.29 -3.37 -16.01
CA SER A 169 -1.48 -2.17 -15.78
C SER A 169 -0.93 -1.60 -17.09
N ASP A 170 -0.84 -0.27 -17.20
CA ASP A 170 -0.21 0.44 -18.33
C ASP A 170 1.26 0.78 -18.08
N GLN A 171 1.80 0.39 -16.94
CA GLN A 171 3.19 0.67 -16.59
C GLN A 171 4.15 -0.17 -17.42
N LEU A 172 5.04 0.51 -18.16
CA LEU A 172 5.98 -0.16 -19.07
C LEU A 172 6.90 -1.16 -18.38
N ARG A 173 7.37 -0.84 -17.16
CA ARG A 173 8.21 -1.77 -16.36
C ARG A 173 7.44 -3.04 -16.02
N TYR A 174 6.21 -2.90 -15.53
CA TYR A 174 5.34 -4.03 -15.23
C TYR A 174 5.08 -4.88 -16.48
N ILE A 175 4.66 -4.25 -17.58
CA ILE A 175 4.36 -4.93 -18.85
C ILE A 175 5.57 -5.69 -19.37
N SER A 176 6.77 -5.11 -19.25
CA SER A 176 8.01 -5.73 -19.74
C SER A 176 8.35 -7.04 -19.03
N VAL A 177 8.00 -7.15 -17.74
CA VAL A 177 8.13 -8.39 -16.96
C VAL A 177 6.94 -9.30 -17.21
N ALA A 178 5.72 -8.81 -17.04
CA ALA A 178 4.48 -9.58 -17.04
C ALA A 178 4.23 -10.34 -18.37
N LYS A 179 4.56 -9.75 -19.53
CA LYS A 179 4.39 -10.40 -20.83
C LYS A 179 5.17 -11.72 -20.99
N GLN A 180 6.24 -11.91 -20.19
CA GLN A 180 7.06 -13.12 -20.22
C GLN A 180 6.41 -14.26 -19.42
N TRP A 181 5.60 -13.95 -18.41
CA TRP A 181 5.10 -14.91 -17.43
C TRP A 181 3.61 -15.22 -17.58
N PHE A 182 2.77 -14.26 -17.99
CA PHE A 182 1.35 -14.52 -18.21
C PHE A 182 1.12 -15.28 -19.51
N SER A 183 0.26 -16.29 -19.46
CA SER A 183 -0.35 -16.92 -20.62
C SER A 183 -1.60 -16.15 -21.07
N ALA A 184 -2.09 -16.42 -22.29
CA ALA A 184 -3.38 -15.88 -22.75
C ALA A 184 -4.54 -16.40 -21.88
N GLU A 185 -4.44 -17.65 -21.42
CA GLU A 185 -5.44 -18.25 -20.52
C GLU A 185 -5.52 -17.54 -19.18
N ASP A 186 -4.39 -17.06 -18.63
CA ASP A 186 -4.40 -16.24 -17.43
C ASP A 186 -5.19 -14.96 -17.61
N LEU A 187 -4.97 -14.27 -18.73
CA LEU A 187 -5.66 -13.03 -19.05
C LEU A 187 -7.15 -13.22 -19.23
N VAL A 188 -7.56 -14.35 -19.81
CA VAL A 188 -8.98 -14.74 -19.88
C VAL A 188 -9.56 -15.00 -18.50
N ASN A 189 -8.84 -15.70 -17.62
CA ASN A 189 -9.30 -15.98 -16.28
C ASN A 189 -9.41 -14.70 -15.43
N ILE A 190 -8.50 -13.75 -15.59
CA ILE A 190 -8.59 -12.42 -14.99
C ILE A 190 -9.85 -11.71 -15.49
N ASN A 191 -10.08 -11.67 -16.80
CA ASN A 191 -11.26 -11.00 -17.36
C ASN A 191 -12.58 -11.64 -16.90
N ARG A 192 -12.64 -12.96 -16.77
CA ARG A 192 -13.83 -13.70 -16.29
C ARG A 192 -14.19 -13.34 -14.84
N ARG A 193 -13.19 -13.09 -13.98
CA ARG A 193 -13.38 -12.76 -12.56
C ARG A 193 -13.46 -11.26 -12.30
N LYS A 194 -13.45 -10.45 -13.38
CA LYS A 194 -13.51 -9.01 -13.30
C LYS A 194 -14.96 -8.53 -13.38
N ILE A 195 -15.37 -7.71 -12.42
CA ILE A 195 -16.65 -7.02 -12.31
C ILE A 195 -16.50 -5.62 -12.91
N GLY A 196 -17.31 -5.28 -13.88
CA GLY A 196 -17.23 -3.99 -14.56
C GLY A 196 -16.03 -3.85 -15.49
N SER A 197 -15.74 -2.62 -15.92
CA SER A 197 -14.68 -2.28 -16.86
C SER A 197 -13.44 -1.69 -16.17
N GLY A 198 -12.36 -1.51 -16.95
CA GLY A 198 -11.09 -1.00 -16.48
C GLY A 198 -10.12 -2.09 -16.01
N ARG A 199 -9.06 -1.67 -15.33
CA ARG A 199 -7.94 -2.52 -14.89
C ARG A 199 -8.16 -3.07 -13.49
N ILE A 200 -7.43 -4.13 -13.13
CA ILE A 200 -7.53 -4.77 -11.81
C ILE A 200 -6.66 -4.11 -10.73
N GLY A 201 -5.77 -3.19 -11.12
CA GLY A 201 -4.93 -2.43 -10.20
C GLY A 201 -3.67 -3.14 -9.70
N GLY A 202 -2.85 -2.41 -8.95
CA GLY A 202 -1.47 -2.81 -8.62
C GLY A 202 -1.38 -3.98 -7.66
N LYS A 203 -2.13 -4.01 -6.54
CA LYS A 203 -2.07 -5.15 -5.60
C LYS A 203 -2.44 -6.46 -6.27
N ALA A 204 -3.53 -6.48 -7.05
CA ALA A 204 -3.92 -7.66 -7.80
C ALA A 204 -2.86 -8.05 -8.84
N ALA A 205 -2.32 -7.06 -9.55
CA ALA A 205 -1.28 -7.25 -10.55
C ALA A 205 -0.01 -7.87 -9.96
N GLY A 206 0.50 -7.33 -8.86
CA GLY A 206 1.71 -7.81 -8.19
C GLY A 206 1.56 -9.23 -7.66
N MET A 207 0.45 -9.54 -7.00
CA MET A 207 0.16 -10.89 -6.49
C MET A 207 0.14 -11.93 -7.63
N LEU A 208 -0.61 -11.65 -8.70
CA LEU A 208 -0.77 -12.59 -9.81
C LEU A 208 0.55 -12.81 -10.55
N LEU A 209 1.32 -11.75 -10.78
CA LEU A 209 2.62 -11.84 -11.44
C LEU A 209 3.61 -12.67 -10.60
N ALA A 210 3.69 -12.40 -9.30
CA ALA A 210 4.55 -13.15 -8.39
C ALA A 210 4.22 -14.64 -8.40
N PHE A 211 2.94 -14.99 -8.31
CA PHE A 211 2.50 -16.37 -8.35
C PHE A 211 2.89 -17.07 -9.66
N ARG A 212 2.72 -16.39 -10.81
CA ARG A 212 3.08 -16.97 -12.11
C ARG A 212 4.59 -17.16 -12.26
N ILE A 213 5.38 -16.20 -11.82
CA ILE A 213 6.85 -16.33 -11.78
C ILE A 213 7.25 -17.56 -10.98
N LEU A 214 6.72 -17.70 -9.77
CA LEU A 214 7.07 -18.81 -8.88
C LEU A 214 6.61 -20.17 -9.43
N GLN A 215 5.41 -20.24 -9.98
CA GLN A 215 4.86 -21.47 -10.56
C GLN A 215 5.69 -21.95 -11.74
N GLN A 216 6.02 -21.09 -12.70
CA GLN A 216 6.81 -21.46 -13.87
C GLN A 216 8.29 -21.72 -13.54
N SER A 217 8.86 -21.02 -12.54
CA SER A 217 10.25 -21.27 -12.12
C SER A 217 10.44 -22.66 -11.52
N VAL A 218 9.39 -23.25 -10.97
CA VAL A 218 9.41 -24.62 -10.42
C VAL A 218 9.39 -25.68 -11.53
N GLU A 219 8.63 -25.45 -12.60
CA GLU A 219 8.56 -26.34 -13.76
C GLU A 219 9.92 -26.46 -14.47
N TRP A 220 10.77 -25.44 -14.35
CA TRP A 220 12.11 -25.39 -14.98
C TRP A 220 13.15 -26.29 -14.29
N VAL A 221 12.97 -26.67 -13.01
CA VAL A 221 13.99 -27.41 -12.23
C VAL A 221 13.94 -28.92 -12.45
N GLY A 222 12.88 -29.45 -13.07
CA GLY A 222 12.83 -30.87 -13.56
C GLY A 222 12.97 -31.97 -12.48
N THR A 223 12.99 -31.61 -11.20
CA THR A 223 12.98 -32.54 -10.08
C THR A 223 11.55 -32.71 -9.57
N GLY A 224 11.03 -33.92 -9.48
CA GLY A 224 9.62 -34.22 -9.22
C GLY A 224 8.99 -33.65 -7.96
N GLU A 225 9.73 -32.88 -7.12
CA GLU A 225 9.21 -32.10 -6.02
C GLU A 225 9.64 -30.63 -6.18
N SER A 226 8.67 -29.72 -6.05
CA SER A 226 8.96 -28.29 -6.08
C SER A 226 9.85 -27.87 -4.92
N PRO A 227 11.00 -27.19 -5.17
CA PRO A 227 11.85 -26.67 -4.09
C PRO A 227 11.13 -25.62 -3.23
N LEU A 228 9.99 -25.09 -3.69
CA LEU A 228 9.16 -24.15 -2.97
C LEU A 228 8.01 -24.84 -2.22
N GLY A 229 7.76 -26.14 -2.46
CA GLY A 229 6.65 -26.88 -1.88
C GLY A 229 5.28 -26.40 -2.36
N CYS A 230 4.28 -26.44 -1.47
CA CYS A 230 2.94 -25.94 -1.76
C CYS A 230 2.92 -24.42 -1.81
N LEU A 231 2.55 -23.87 -2.97
CA LEU A 231 2.30 -22.43 -3.19
C LEU A 231 0.89 -22.21 -3.67
N SER A 232 0.24 -21.16 -3.20
CA SER A 232 -1.10 -20.76 -3.63
C SER A 232 -1.27 -19.25 -3.65
N VAL A 233 -2.38 -18.80 -4.24
CA VAL A 233 -2.93 -17.44 -4.08
C VAL A 233 -4.38 -17.56 -3.65
N PRO A 234 -4.93 -16.59 -2.95
CA PRO A 234 -6.34 -16.60 -2.57
C PRO A 234 -7.24 -16.59 -3.81
N GLU A 235 -8.39 -17.23 -3.71
CA GLU A 235 -9.45 -17.05 -4.70
C GLU A 235 -9.83 -15.56 -4.72
N SER A 236 -9.72 -14.94 -5.90
CA SER A 236 -9.79 -13.48 -6.05
C SER A 236 -10.75 -13.08 -7.13
N TYR A 237 -11.45 -11.96 -6.90
CA TYR A 237 -12.33 -11.25 -7.85
C TYR A 237 -11.90 -9.79 -7.89
N TYR A 238 -12.16 -9.11 -8.99
CA TYR A 238 -11.64 -7.78 -9.25
C TYR A 238 -12.76 -6.85 -9.66
N VAL A 239 -12.99 -5.76 -8.93
CA VAL A 239 -13.83 -4.67 -9.45
C VAL A 239 -12.91 -3.75 -10.24
N GLY A 240 -13.19 -3.62 -11.54
CA GLY A 240 -12.35 -2.85 -12.44
C GLY A 240 -12.29 -1.37 -12.07
N SER A 241 -11.19 -0.72 -12.44
CA SER A 241 -10.88 0.66 -12.04
C SER A 241 -11.91 1.71 -12.48
N ASP A 242 -12.72 1.43 -13.53
CA ASP A 242 -13.76 2.34 -13.98
C ASP A 242 -15.02 2.26 -13.10
N GLY A 243 -15.10 1.26 -12.22
CA GLY A 243 -16.20 1.09 -11.26
C GLY A 243 -16.37 2.25 -10.31
N LEU A 244 -15.27 2.88 -9.86
CA LEU A 244 -15.32 4.10 -9.03
C LEU A 244 -16.08 5.22 -9.74
N TYR A 245 -15.77 5.50 -11.01
CA TYR A 245 -16.43 6.57 -11.76
C TYR A 245 -17.91 6.26 -12.01
N THR A 246 -18.22 5.01 -12.35
CA THR A 246 -19.60 4.56 -12.49
C THR A 246 -20.39 4.75 -11.19
N PHE A 247 -19.80 4.39 -10.06
CA PHE A 247 -20.39 4.57 -8.74
C PHE A 247 -20.59 6.06 -8.41
N MET A 248 -19.57 6.90 -8.61
CA MET A 248 -19.66 8.34 -8.36
C MET A 248 -20.70 9.03 -9.27
N ALA A 249 -20.81 8.60 -10.54
CA ALA A 249 -21.78 9.14 -11.47
C ALA A 249 -23.22 8.88 -11.01
N ILE A 250 -23.53 7.65 -10.64
CA ILE A 250 -24.88 7.23 -10.25
C ILE A 250 -25.31 7.93 -8.94
N ASN A 251 -24.37 8.13 -8.01
CA ASN A 251 -24.63 8.73 -6.72
C ASN A 251 -24.39 10.24 -6.68
N ASN A 252 -24.09 10.89 -7.81
CA ASN A 252 -23.83 12.32 -7.91
C ASN A 252 -22.69 12.80 -6.98
N LEU A 253 -21.60 12.02 -6.87
CA LEU A 253 -20.49 12.28 -5.96
C LEU A 253 -19.30 12.99 -6.61
N PHE A 254 -19.36 13.35 -7.89
CA PHE A 254 -18.26 14.01 -8.60
C PHE A 254 -17.87 15.37 -8.03
N HIS A 255 -18.77 16.01 -7.28
CA HIS A 255 -18.47 17.28 -6.62
C HIS A 255 -17.36 17.15 -5.57
N TRP A 256 -17.07 15.91 -5.08
CA TRP A 256 -15.98 15.66 -4.16
C TRP A 256 -14.60 15.55 -4.83
N ASN A 257 -14.51 15.49 -6.15
CA ASN A 257 -13.21 15.41 -6.86
C ASN A 257 -12.30 16.62 -6.60
N ASP A 258 -12.87 17.75 -6.17
CA ASP A 258 -12.14 18.97 -5.87
C ASP A 258 -11.39 18.90 -4.52
N GLN A 259 -11.63 17.86 -3.73
CA GLN A 259 -10.95 17.67 -2.43
C GLN A 259 -9.42 17.76 -2.54
N LYS A 260 -8.85 17.23 -3.62
CA LYS A 260 -7.41 17.21 -3.85
C LYS A 260 -6.77 18.61 -3.90
N TYR A 261 -7.55 19.67 -4.15
CA TYR A 261 -7.06 21.05 -4.24
C TYR A 261 -7.34 21.86 -2.96
N LYS A 262 -8.09 21.33 -2.00
CA LYS A 262 -8.43 22.01 -0.74
C LYS A 262 -7.25 22.01 0.24
N SER A 263 -7.34 22.87 1.23
CA SER A 263 -6.41 22.85 2.36
C SER A 263 -6.56 21.56 3.17
N GLU A 264 -5.51 21.17 3.89
CA GLU A 264 -5.57 19.99 4.76
C GLU A 264 -6.68 20.07 5.80
N ALA A 265 -6.89 21.25 6.39
CA ALA A 265 -7.93 21.47 7.38
C ALA A 265 -9.33 21.22 6.81
N GLU A 266 -9.60 21.69 5.60
CA GLU A 266 -10.87 21.46 4.89
C GLU A 266 -11.05 19.98 4.53
N MET A 267 -10.01 19.32 4.00
CA MET A 267 -10.04 17.89 3.69
C MET A 267 -10.41 17.07 4.93
N ARG A 268 -9.76 17.35 6.08
CA ARG A 268 -10.03 16.63 7.34
C ARG A 268 -11.43 16.91 7.89
N ALA A 269 -11.94 18.14 7.75
CA ALA A 269 -13.26 18.50 8.21
C ALA A 269 -14.38 17.85 7.37
N GLU A 270 -14.18 17.73 6.05
CA GLU A 270 -15.21 17.23 5.13
C GLU A 270 -15.18 15.71 4.94
N TYR A 271 -14.05 15.05 5.16
CA TYR A 271 -13.90 13.61 4.94
C TYR A 271 -14.94 12.72 5.66
N PRO A 272 -15.37 13.01 6.91
CA PRO A 272 -16.45 12.25 7.55
C PRO A 272 -17.79 12.32 6.81
N GLN A 273 -18.06 13.41 6.09
CA GLN A 273 -19.25 13.54 5.24
C GLN A 273 -19.09 12.72 3.97
N ILE A 274 -17.92 12.81 3.32
CA ILE A 274 -17.60 12.01 2.13
C ILE A 274 -17.78 10.52 2.41
N ALA A 275 -17.22 10.03 3.51
CA ALA A 275 -17.33 8.63 3.90
C ALA A 275 -18.81 8.19 4.04
N ARG A 276 -19.64 8.99 4.69
CA ARG A 276 -21.08 8.69 4.84
C ARG A 276 -21.83 8.71 3.51
N GLU A 277 -21.55 9.65 2.62
CA GLU A 277 -22.20 9.73 1.32
C GLU A 277 -21.82 8.54 0.41
N PHE A 278 -20.55 8.14 0.42
CA PHE A 278 -20.11 6.94 -0.30
C PHE A 278 -20.74 5.68 0.28
N GLU A 279 -20.74 5.51 1.61
CA GLU A 279 -21.33 4.37 2.29
C GLU A 279 -22.83 4.21 1.99
N ALA A 280 -23.55 5.33 1.82
CA ALA A 280 -24.96 5.35 1.46
C ALA A 280 -25.23 5.17 -0.04
N GLY A 281 -24.17 5.12 -0.87
CA GLY A 281 -24.27 5.04 -2.33
C GLY A 281 -24.79 3.69 -2.81
N ALA A 282 -25.54 3.71 -3.92
CA ALA A 282 -26.05 2.52 -4.61
C ALA A 282 -25.12 2.10 -5.76
N PHE A 283 -25.05 0.80 -6.00
CA PHE A 283 -24.35 0.22 -7.17
C PHE A 283 -25.33 -0.02 -8.33
N PRO A 284 -24.86 -0.02 -9.58
CA PRO A 284 -25.66 -0.44 -10.72
C PRO A 284 -26.19 -1.88 -10.57
N SER A 285 -27.31 -2.18 -11.22
CA SER A 285 -27.94 -3.50 -11.12
C SER A 285 -27.05 -4.64 -11.61
N ASP A 286 -26.27 -4.41 -12.66
CA ASP A 286 -25.32 -5.37 -13.23
C ASP A 286 -24.15 -5.67 -12.26
N TYR A 287 -23.67 -4.67 -11.50
CA TYR A 287 -22.70 -4.90 -10.43
C TYR A 287 -23.33 -5.70 -9.27
N MET A 288 -24.57 -5.35 -8.91
CA MET A 288 -25.30 -6.06 -7.83
C MET A 288 -25.51 -7.52 -8.18
N ASP A 289 -25.80 -7.84 -9.44
CA ASP A 289 -25.97 -9.21 -9.90
C ASP A 289 -24.65 -9.99 -9.86
N GLN A 290 -23.55 -9.37 -10.31
CA GLN A 290 -22.22 -9.97 -10.24
C GLN A 290 -21.73 -10.15 -8.78
N PHE A 291 -22.03 -9.24 -7.87
CA PHE A 291 -21.74 -9.43 -6.44
C PHE A 291 -22.56 -10.57 -5.82
N ARG A 292 -23.83 -10.74 -6.21
CA ARG A 292 -24.63 -11.90 -5.77
C ARG A 292 -24.06 -13.22 -6.29
N GLU A 293 -23.63 -13.23 -7.55
CA GLU A 293 -22.99 -14.39 -8.15
C GLU A 293 -21.68 -14.73 -7.42
N LEU A 294 -20.81 -13.74 -7.16
CA LEU A 294 -19.59 -13.90 -6.39
C LEU A 294 -19.90 -14.53 -5.01
N LEU A 295 -20.83 -13.94 -4.26
CA LEU A 295 -21.20 -14.45 -2.93
C LEU A 295 -21.76 -15.86 -2.99
N SER A 296 -22.52 -16.21 -4.03
CA SER A 296 -23.00 -17.57 -4.26
C SER A 296 -21.85 -18.56 -4.53
N GLN A 297 -20.81 -18.14 -5.26
CA GLN A 297 -19.64 -18.98 -5.57
C GLN A 297 -18.75 -19.21 -4.34
N VAL A 298 -18.49 -18.18 -3.54
CA VAL A 298 -17.64 -18.29 -2.35
C VAL A 298 -18.36 -18.91 -1.14
N GLY A 299 -19.69 -18.95 -1.17
CA GLY A 299 -20.50 -19.49 -0.08
C GLY A 299 -20.34 -18.70 1.22
N SER A 300 -20.09 -19.39 2.34
CA SER A 300 -19.85 -18.78 3.66
C SER A 300 -18.37 -18.46 3.93
N ALA A 301 -17.50 -18.54 2.94
CA ALA A 301 -16.08 -18.23 3.16
C ALA A 301 -15.90 -16.74 3.50
N PRO A 302 -15.11 -16.39 4.51
CA PRO A 302 -14.79 -15.02 4.82
C PRO A 302 -14.04 -14.33 3.67
N LEU A 303 -14.33 -13.03 3.48
CA LEU A 303 -13.75 -12.21 2.45
C LEU A 303 -12.95 -11.05 3.04
N ILE A 304 -11.96 -10.59 2.29
CA ILE A 304 -11.32 -9.29 2.48
C ILE A 304 -11.48 -8.47 1.20
N VAL A 305 -11.89 -7.21 1.37
CA VAL A 305 -12.03 -6.21 0.30
C VAL A 305 -10.89 -5.24 0.44
N ARG A 306 -10.01 -5.18 -0.57
CA ARG A 306 -8.76 -4.39 -0.53
C ARG A 306 -8.76 -3.36 -1.66
N SER A 307 -8.22 -2.20 -1.39
CA SER A 307 -7.83 -1.27 -2.46
C SER A 307 -6.83 -1.95 -3.41
N SER A 308 -6.94 -1.63 -4.68
CA SER A 308 -5.98 -2.03 -5.72
C SER A 308 -5.83 -0.90 -6.73
N SER A 309 -5.36 0.24 -6.23
CA SER A 309 -5.12 1.42 -7.06
C SER A 309 -4.05 1.13 -8.12
N LEU A 310 -4.13 1.81 -9.24
CA LEU A 310 -3.07 1.76 -10.26
C LEU A 310 -1.76 2.38 -9.77
N LEU A 311 -1.78 3.16 -8.70
CA LEU A 311 -0.59 3.72 -8.05
C LEU A 311 0.01 2.79 -6.98
N GLU A 312 -0.76 1.83 -6.47
CA GLU A 312 -0.26 0.87 -5.48
C GLU A 312 0.64 -0.19 -6.12
N ASP A 313 1.65 -0.62 -5.37
CA ASP A 313 2.56 -1.72 -5.71
C ASP A 313 3.31 -1.54 -7.05
N ASN A 314 3.59 -0.31 -7.39
CA ASN A 314 4.24 0.08 -8.64
C ASN A 314 5.76 0.21 -8.48
N PHE A 315 6.48 0.05 -9.61
CA PHE A 315 7.90 0.36 -9.70
C PHE A 315 8.14 1.87 -9.48
N GLY A 316 8.60 2.24 -8.28
CA GLY A 316 8.99 3.61 -7.93
C GLY A 316 7.98 4.42 -7.13
N THR A 317 6.75 3.94 -6.94
CA THR A 317 5.78 4.53 -6.01
C THR A 317 4.99 3.41 -5.35
N ALA A 318 5.08 3.27 -4.04
CA ALA A 318 4.24 2.36 -3.31
C ALA A 318 3.30 3.19 -2.42
N PHE A 319 2.02 3.16 -2.70
CA PHE A 319 0.98 3.78 -1.88
C PHE A 319 0.60 2.88 -0.69
N ALA A 320 1.60 2.28 -0.03
CA ALA A 320 1.38 1.34 1.05
C ALA A 320 0.65 1.98 2.23
N GLY A 321 -0.40 1.33 2.71
CA GLY A 321 -1.15 1.77 3.90
C GLY A 321 -1.86 3.13 3.76
N LYS A 322 -2.08 3.61 2.53
CA LYS A 322 -2.79 4.88 2.28
C LYS A 322 -4.28 4.68 2.06
N TYR A 323 -4.67 3.50 1.63
CA TYR A 323 -6.05 3.11 1.37
C TYR A 323 -6.46 1.95 2.27
N ASP A 324 -7.76 1.75 2.41
CA ASP A 324 -8.32 0.82 3.37
C ASP A 324 -8.33 -0.64 2.87
N SER A 325 -8.42 -1.57 3.82
CA SER A 325 -8.74 -2.97 3.63
C SER A 325 -9.81 -3.38 4.65
N ILE A 326 -10.87 -4.03 4.21
CA ILE A 326 -12.05 -4.30 5.04
C ILE A 326 -12.36 -5.79 5.01
N PHE A 327 -12.40 -6.40 6.18
CA PHE A 327 -12.82 -7.79 6.34
C PHE A 327 -14.34 -7.92 6.37
N CYS A 328 -14.85 -8.88 5.62
CA CYS A 328 -16.27 -9.30 5.63
C CYS A 328 -16.31 -10.77 6.04
N PRO A 329 -16.67 -11.11 7.28
CA PRO A 329 -16.72 -12.50 7.74
C PRO A 329 -17.76 -13.35 7.00
N ASN A 330 -18.78 -12.75 6.39
CA ASN A 330 -19.69 -13.38 5.43
C ASN A 330 -20.54 -14.53 6.04
N GLN A 331 -20.96 -14.39 7.31
CA GLN A 331 -21.76 -15.39 8.03
C GLN A 331 -23.23 -15.02 8.16
N GLY A 332 -23.65 -13.89 7.61
CA GLY A 332 -25.05 -13.42 7.63
C GLY A 332 -25.92 -14.08 6.56
N THR A 333 -27.14 -13.62 6.46
CA THR A 333 -28.03 -13.95 5.33
C THR A 333 -27.46 -13.42 4.01
N PRO A 334 -27.86 -13.96 2.84
CA PRO A 334 -27.39 -13.46 1.54
C PRO A 334 -27.59 -11.96 1.35
N ALA A 335 -28.67 -11.38 1.91
CA ALA A 335 -28.92 -9.94 1.82
C ALA A 335 -27.96 -9.12 2.71
N GLU A 336 -27.70 -9.59 3.92
CA GLU A 336 -26.77 -8.96 4.85
C GLU A 336 -25.33 -9.03 4.33
N ASN A 337 -24.92 -10.18 3.79
CA ASN A 337 -23.61 -10.38 3.19
C ASN A 337 -23.40 -9.48 1.96
N LEU A 338 -24.43 -9.35 1.11
CA LEU A 338 -24.39 -8.44 -0.04
C LEU A 338 -24.26 -6.98 0.40
N THR A 339 -25.02 -6.58 1.43
CA THR A 339 -24.93 -5.23 2.00
C THR A 339 -23.55 -4.96 2.60
N ALA A 340 -22.98 -5.93 3.33
CA ALA A 340 -21.62 -5.80 3.89
C ALA A 340 -20.56 -5.68 2.80
N LEU A 341 -20.65 -6.48 1.73
CA LEU A 341 -19.72 -6.43 0.61
C LEU A 341 -19.80 -5.09 -0.14
N THR A 342 -21.01 -4.63 -0.49
CA THR A 342 -21.18 -3.36 -1.22
C THR A 342 -20.73 -2.16 -0.38
N ARG A 343 -21.02 -2.16 0.93
CA ARG A 343 -20.54 -1.16 1.88
C ARG A 343 -18.99 -1.16 1.94
N ALA A 344 -18.37 -2.33 2.00
CA ALA A 344 -16.91 -2.43 1.99
C ALA A 344 -16.31 -1.85 0.70
N VAL A 345 -16.86 -2.17 -0.47
CA VAL A 345 -16.41 -1.58 -1.74
C VAL A 345 -16.60 -0.07 -1.77
N ALA A 346 -17.73 0.45 -1.29
CA ALA A 346 -17.99 1.88 -1.22
C ALA A 346 -17.00 2.61 -0.29
N ASN A 347 -16.65 2.02 0.85
CA ASN A 347 -15.65 2.58 1.76
C ASN A 347 -14.24 2.58 1.16
N ILE A 348 -13.87 1.54 0.39
CA ILE A 348 -12.62 1.57 -0.39
C ILE A 348 -12.62 2.74 -1.39
N TYR A 349 -13.73 2.99 -2.06
CA TYR A 349 -13.86 4.14 -2.95
C TYR A 349 -13.71 5.47 -2.20
N ALA A 350 -14.36 5.62 -1.04
CA ALA A 350 -14.21 6.81 -0.20
C ALA A 350 -12.76 7.05 0.23
N SER A 351 -11.99 5.99 0.48
CA SER A 351 -10.59 6.09 0.90
C SER A 351 -9.68 6.77 -0.13
N THR A 352 -10.09 6.86 -1.41
CA THR A 352 -9.37 7.63 -2.43
C THR A 352 -9.32 9.12 -2.12
N LEU A 353 -10.30 9.62 -1.38
CA LEU A 353 -10.42 11.00 -0.93
C LEU A 353 -9.99 11.20 0.53
N ASN A 354 -9.38 10.17 1.15
CA ASN A 354 -8.81 10.29 2.48
C ASN A 354 -7.72 11.39 2.50
N PRO A 355 -7.74 12.31 3.46
CA PRO A 355 -6.76 13.39 3.56
C PRO A 355 -5.30 12.91 3.48
N ASN A 356 -4.96 11.79 4.14
CA ASN A 356 -3.60 11.26 4.11
C ASN A 356 -3.19 10.77 2.70
N ALA A 357 -4.12 10.16 1.96
CA ALA A 357 -3.87 9.74 0.57
C ALA A 357 -3.74 10.95 -0.37
N LEU A 358 -4.56 11.99 -0.19
CA LEU A 358 -4.50 13.22 -0.97
C LEU A 358 -3.21 14.00 -0.73
N LEU A 359 -2.80 14.15 0.54
CA LEU A 359 -1.55 14.80 0.92
C LEU A 359 -0.34 14.06 0.38
N TYR A 360 -0.35 12.72 0.45
CA TYR A 360 0.71 11.91 -0.13
C TYR A 360 0.80 12.09 -1.66
N ARG A 361 -0.32 12.10 -2.40
CA ARG A 361 -0.33 12.40 -3.84
C ARG A 361 0.21 13.80 -4.13
N ARG A 362 -0.17 14.79 -3.31
CA ARG A 362 0.33 16.17 -3.43
C ARG A 362 1.85 16.23 -3.27
N SER A 363 2.40 15.58 -2.25
CA SER A 363 3.85 15.56 -2.00
C SER A 363 4.67 14.87 -3.11
N ARG A 364 4.00 13.99 -3.88
CA ARG A 364 4.61 13.27 -5.02
C ARG A 364 4.41 13.93 -6.38
N GLY A 365 3.81 15.13 -6.42
CA GLY A 365 3.48 15.78 -7.67
C GLY A 365 2.39 15.06 -8.48
N LEU A 366 1.59 14.19 -7.83
CA LEU A 366 0.52 13.41 -8.43
C LEU A 366 -0.86 14.03 -8.16
N LEU A 367 -0.92 15.32 -7.87
CA LEU A 367 -2.18 16.01 -7.55
C LEU A 367 -3.19 15.92 -8.70
N ASP A 368 -2.70 16.09 -9.92
CA ASP A 368 -3.53 16.06 -11.13
C ASP A 368 -3.70 14.66 -11.72
N TYR A 369 -3.08 13.66 -11.11
CA TYR A 369 -3.27 12.28 -11.52
C TYR A 369 -4.71 11.83 -11.27
N ASP A 370 -5.31 11.25 -12.31
CA ASP A 370 -6.66 10.72 -12.28
C ASP A 370 -6.66 9.35 -11.59
N GLU A 371 -6.85 9.36 -10.27
CA GLU A 371 -6.86 8.14 -9.46
C GLU A 371 -8.05 7.25 -9.81
N ARG A 372 -7.77 6.07 -10.31
CA ARG A 372 -8.76 5.06 -10.66
C ARG A 372 -8.62 3.86 -9.74
N MET A 373 -9.48 3.80 -8.74
CA MET A 373 -9.47 2.74 -7.75
C MET A 373 -10.14 1.48 -8.30
N ALA A 374 -9.35 0.44 -8.52
CA ALA A 374 -9.86 -0.93 -8.60
C ALA A 374 -9.99 -1.52 -7.19
N VAL A 375 -10.83 -2.54 -7.06
CA VAL A 375 -10.99 -3.23 -5.78
C VAL A 375 -10.69 -4.72 -5.95
N LEU A 376 -9.87 -5.24 -5.06
CA LEU A 376 -9.51 -6.65 -4.97
C LEU A 376 -10.34 -7.29 -3.86
N ILE A 377 -11.20 -8.25 -4.23
CA ILE A 377 -12.01 -9.04 -3.29
C ILE A 377 -11.41 -10.43 -3.22
N GLN A 378 -10.97 -10.85 -2.04
CA GLN A 378 -10.28 -12.12 -1.86
C GLN A 378 -10.95 -12.96 -0.77
N ARG A 379 -10.98 -14.26 -0.97
CA ARG A 379 -11.25 -15.19 0.12
C ARG A 379 -10.11 -15.11 1.13
N VAL A 380 -10.44 -14.96 2.40
CA VAL A 380 -9.43 -14.93 3.47
C VAL A 380 -8.82 -16.33 3.61
N GLU A 381 -7.49 -16.42 3.58
CA GLU A 381 -6.80 -17.65 3.92
C GLU A 381 -6.85 -17.90 5.41
N GLY A 382 -7.18 -19.12 5.80
CA GLY A 382 -7.26 -19.51 7.18
C GLY A 382 -8.07 -20.78 7.40
N GLU A 383 -8.15 -21.16 8.66
CA GLU A 383 -8.95 -22.29 9.14
C GLU A 383 -9.76 -21.87 10.38
N ARG A 384 -10.87 -22.54 10.58
CA ARG A 384 -11.70 -22.31 11.77
C ARG A 384 -11.06 -22.98 12.98
N PHE A 385 -10.86 -22.21 14.02
CA PHE A 385 -10.55 -22.71 15.35
C PHE A 385 -11.55 -22.14 16.35
N ASP A 386 -12.36 -23.03 16.93
CA ASP A 386 -13.52 -22.66 17.76
C ASP A 386 -14.48 -21.73 16.97
N ARG A 387 -14.72 -20.53 17.43
CA ARG A 387 -15.52 -19.50 16.77
C ARG A 387 -14.69 -18.60 15.85
N TYR A 388 -13.39 -18.66 15.93
CA TYR A 388 -12.46 -17.79 15.20
C TYR A 388 -12.00 -18.40 13.89
N TYR A 389 -11.67 -17.53 12.94
CA TYR A 389 -11.12 -17.91 11.64
C TYR A 389 -9.85 -17.10 11.35
N MET A 390 -8.75 -17.78 11.04
CA MET A 390 -7.44 -17.17 10.81
C MET A 390 -6.46 -18.16 10.19
N PRO A 391 -5.39 -17.73 9.53
CA PRO A 391 -4.26 -18.60 9.13
C PRO A 391 -3.44 -19.05 10.35
N HIS A 392 -2.65 -20.10 10.17
CA HIS A 392 -1.76 -20.61 11.23
C HIS A 392 -0.61 -19.64 11.55
N ALA A 393 -0.16 -18.88 10.55
CA ALA A 393 0.69 -17.71 10.70
C ALA A 393 0.54 -16.85 9.44
N ALA A 394 0.92 -15.60 9.53
CA ALA A 394 0.97 -14.67 8.41
C ALA A 394 2.12 -13.68 8.61
N GLY A 395 2.51 -12.99 7.55
CA GLY A 395 3.60 -12.04 7.70
C GLY A 395 3.95 -11.29 6.43
N VAL A 396 5.01 -10.53 6.52
CA VAL A 396 5.66 -9.88 5.39
C VAL A 396 7.12 -10.31 5.30
N ALA A 397 7.56 -10.64 4.11
CA ALA A 397 8.91 -11.06 3.79
C ALA A 397 9.57 -10.07 2.83
N PHE A 398 10.81 -9.71 3.09
CA PHE A 398 11.60 -8.77 2.30
C PHE A 398 12.79 -9.49 1.69
N SER A 399 13.08 -9.30 0.42
CA SER A 399 14.23 -9.92 -0.25
C SER A 399 15.56 -9.34 0.21
N ARG A 400 15.55 -8.13 0.77
CA ARG A 400 16.70 -7.46 1.35
C ARG A 400 16.49 -7.20 2.84
N ASN A 401 17.44 -7.66 3.66
CA ASN A 401 17.40 -7.43 5.09
C ASN A 401 18.09 -6.10 5.43
N LEU A 402 17.28 -5.09 5.71
CA LEU A 402 17.77 -3.79 6.19
C LEU A 402 17.97 -3.78 7.70
N TYR A 403 17.51 -4.81 8.43
CA TYR A 403 17.58 -4.93 9.89
C TYR A 403 18.62 -5.96 10.32
N ARG A 404 19.87 -5.56 10.37
CA ARG A 404 21.00 -6.41 10.75
C ARG A 404 21.38 -6.16 12.21
N TRP A 405 20.88 -7.01 13.12
CA TRP A 405 21.21 -6.89 14.57
C TRP A 405 22.52 -7.59 14.95
N THR A 406 23.17 -8.27 14.03
CA THR A 406 24.54 -8.79 14.16
C THR A 406 25.25 -8.79 12.82
N PRO A 407 26.60 -8.73 12.79
CA PRO A 407 27.38 -8.80 11.55
C PRO A 407 27.25 -10.15 10.79
N GLN A 408 26.77 -11.20 11.46
CA GLN A 408 26.57 -12.54 10.84
C GLN A 408 25.39 -12.55 9.86
N ILE A 409 24.43 -11.64 10.02
CA ILE A 409 23.27 -11.55 9.17
C ILE A 409 23.68 -10.87 7.87
N ARG A 410 23.38 -11.54 6.75
CA ARG A 410 23.63 -10.99 5.42
C ARG A 410 22.39 -10.29 4.88
N ARG A 411 22.60 -9.19 4.20
CA ARG A 411 21.53 -8.34 3.64
C ARG A 411 20.77 -9.08 2.53
N GLU A 412 21.47 -9.88 1.73
CA GLU A 412 20.96 -10.54 0.53
C GLU A 412 20.09 -11.76 0.83
N ASP A 413 20.12 -12.28 2.05
CA ASP A 413 19.36 -13.48 2.41
C ASP A 413 17.91 -13.21 2.81
N GLY A 414 17.55 -11.94 2.93
CA GLY A 414 16.19 -11.53 3.22
C GLY A 414 15.80 -11.56 4.70
N PHE A 415 14.58 -11.12 4.95
CA PHE A 415 14.04 -10.88 6.29
C PHE A 415 12.54 -11.15 6.34
N VAL A 416 12.03 -11.64 7.45
CA VAL A 416 10.60 -11.90 7.65
C VAL A 416 10.13 -11.33 8.97
N ARG A 417 8.95 -10.72 8.95
CA ARG A 417 8.14 -10.40 10.13
C ARG A 417 6.97 -11.38 10.16
N LEU A 418 6.87 -12.16 11.21
CA LEU A 418 5.90 -13.24 11.33
C LEU A 418 5.00 -13.02 12.54
N VAL A 419 3.70 -13.21 12.36
CA VAL A 419 2.68 -13.14 13.39
C VAL A 419 1.72 -14.33 13.32
N TRP A 420 1.06 -14.62 14.40
CA TRP A 420 -0.09 -15.51 14.46
C TRP A 420 -1.38 -14.71 14.23
N GLY A 421 -2.34 -15.23 13.45
CA GLY A 421 -3.56 -14.53 13.07
C GLY A 421 -3.53 -13.96 11.66
N LEU A 422 -4.37 -12.98 11.39
CA LEU A 422 -4.67 -12.48 10.03
C LEU A 422 -3.53 -11.75 9.31
N GLY A 423 -2.43 -11.45 9.98
CA GLY A 423 -1.27 -10.80 9.33
C GLY A 423 -1.26 -9.27 9.42
N THR A 424 -2.37 -8.62 9.75
CA THR A 424 -2.49 -7.17 9.93
C THR A 424 -1.41 -6.62 10.87
N ARG A 425 -1.13 -7.34 11.96
CA ARG A 425 -0.11 -6.97 12.96
C ARG A 425 1.34 -7.10 12.47
N ALA A 426 1.58 -7.72 11.33
CA ALA A 426 2.91 -7.79 10.73
C ALA A 426 3.25 -6.53 9.93
N VAL A 427 2.25 -5.86 9.36
CA VAL A 427 2.40 -4.70 8.47
C VAL A 427 1.99 -3.39 9.13
N ASP A 428 0.97 -3.42 10.02
CA ASP A 428 0.48 -2.24 10.69
C ASP A 428 1.34 -1.85 11.90
N ARG A 429 1.22 -0.58 12.28
CA ARG A 429 1.91 -0.01 13.45
C ARG A 429 1.09 -0.26 14.70
N VAL A 430 1.07 -1.50 15.13
CA VAL A 430 0.38 -1.85 16.36
C VAL A 430 1.25 -1.54 17.56
N GLY A 431 0.71 -0.76 18.50
CA GLY A 431 1.38 -0.23 19.68
C GLY A 431 2.27 -1.22 20.43
N ASN A 432 1.78 -1.84 21.49
CA ASN A 432 2.57 -2.72 22.38
C ASN A 432 2.66 -4.17 21.88
N ASP A 433 2.75 -4.39 20.57
CA ASP A 433 2.81 -5.74 20.00
C ASP A 433 3.97 -5.90 19.03
N TYR A 434 4.55 -7.09 18.97
CA TYR A 434 5.81 -7.33 18.28
C TYR A 434 5.73 -8.58 17.42
N PRO A 435 5.89 -8.47 16.09
CA PRO A 435 6.05 -9.63 15.23
C PRO A 435 7.37 -10.34 15.54
N ARG A 436 7.43 -11.64 15.29
CA ARG A 436 8.69 -12.38 15.31
C ARG A 436 9.56 -11.95 14.13
N LEU A 437 10.72 -11.40 14.42
CA LEU A 437 11.73 -10.99 13.44
C LEU A 437 12.63 -12.18 13.08
N ILE A 438 12.81 -12.45 11.79
CA ILE A 438 13.54 -13.63 11.28
C ILE A 438 14.50 -13.17 10.19
N ALA A 439 15.80 -13.26 10.44
CA ALA A 439 16.81 -13.13 9.40
C ALA A 439 16.91 -14.48 8.66
N LEU A 440 16.62 -14.52 7.37
CA LEU A 440 16.55 -15.77 6.62
C LEU A 440 17.92 -16.45 6.44
N SER A 441 19.03 -15.73 6.62
CA SER A 441 20.37 -16.32 6.71
C SER A 441 20.58 -17.13 8.01
N HIS A 442 19.98 -16.66 9.11
CA HIS A 442 20.12 -17.24 10.44
C HIS A 442 18.77 -17.24 11.18
N PRO A 443 17.80 -18.09 10.80
CA PRO A 443 16.41 -17.99 11.25
C PRO A 443 16.24 -18.16 12.77
N ASN A 444 17.18 -18.86 13.43
CA ASN A 444 17.17 -19.09 14.87
C ASN A 444 17.79 -17.94 15.68
N LEU A 445 18.52 -17.05 15.01
CA LEU A 445 19.18 -15.93 15.68
C LEU A 445 18.14 -14.85 16.02
N ARG A 446 18.06 -14.49 17.31
CA ARG A 446 17.15 -13.48 17.81
C ARG A 446 17.89 -12.19 18.13
N PRO A 447 17.23 -11.01 18.09
CA PRO A 447 17.82 -9.76 18.58
C PRO A 447 18.22 -9.83 20.07
N SER A 448 17.44 -10.57 20.88
CA SER A 448 17.78 -10.89 22.27
C SER A 448 17.49 -12.36 22.58
N SER A 449 18.37 -12.99 23.34
CA SER A 449 18.20 -14.35 23.85
C SER A 449 17.73 -14.41 25.31
N ASP A 450 17.67 -13.26 26.01
CA ASP A 450 17.15 -13.18 27.37
C ASP A 450 15.67 -13.54 27.42
N PRO A 451 15.24 -14.53 28.23
CA PRO A 451 13.86 -14.99 28.27
C PRO A 451 12.83 -13.90 28.62
N LYS A 452 13.18 -12.97 29.51
CA LYS A 452 12.30 -11.85 29.87
C LYS A 452 12.08 -10.92 28.67
N SER A 453 13.14 -10.62 27.93
CA SER A 453 13.10 -9.83 26.70
C SER A 453 12.31 -10.55 25.62
N VAL A 454 12.52 -11.85 25.41
CA VAL A 454 11.76 -12.65 24.44
C VAL A 454 10.27 -12.63 24.76
N ARG A 455 9.88 -12.81 26.03
CA ARG A 455 8.46 -12.73 26.43
C ARG A 455 7.90 -11.33 26.24
N ARG A 456 8.63 -10.30 26.63
CA ARG A 456 8.20 -8.89 26.49
C ARG A 456 8.01 -8.48 25.03
N TYR A 457 8.91 -8.89 24.14
CA TYR A 457 8.91 -8.59 22.72
C TYR A 457 8.33 -9.70 21.86
N SER A 458 7.45 -10.54 22.40
CA SER A 458 6.61 -11.46 21.65
C SER A 458 5.24 -10.83 21.38
N GLN A 459 4.54 -11.38 20.41
CA GLN A 459 3.15 -10.99 20.11
C GLN A 459 2.25 -11.25 21.32
N GLN A 460 1.46 -10.25 21.71
CA GLN A 460 0.55 -10.28 22.87
C GLN A 460 -0.91 -10.29 22.44
N TYR A 461 -1.22 -9.81 21.23
CA TYR A 461 -2.57 -9.67 20.71
C TYR A 461 -2.68 -10.36 19.35
N VAL A 462 -3.89 -10.72 18.99
CA VAL A 462 -4.22 -11.33 17.70
C VAL A 462 -5.43 -10.68 17.08
N ASP A 463 -5.40 -10.54 15.75
CA ASP A 463 -6.53 -10.09 14.95
C ASP A 463 -7.12 -11.33 14.25
N VAL A 464 -8.45 -11.49 14.37
CA VAL A 464 -9.17 -12.67 13.90
C VAL A 464 -10.55 -12.31 13.36
N LEU A 465 -11.17 -13.22 12.61
CA LEU A 465 -12.58 -13.12 12.27
C LEU A 465 -13.40 -13.97 13.25
N ASP A 466 -14.37 -13.37 13.91
CA ASP A 466 -15.32 -14.06 14.77
C ASP A 466 -16.54 -14.48 13.92
N LEU A 467 -16.62 -15.77 13.62
CA LEU A 467 -17.67 -16.30 12.75
C LEU A 467 -19.06 -16.36 13.44
N GLU A 468 -19.10 -16.34 14.76
CA GLU A 468 -20.39 -16.36 15.48
C GLU A 468 -21.01 -14.97 15.56
N THR A 469 -20.19 -13.95 15.82
CA THR A 469 -20.67 -12.56 15.85
C THR A 469 -20.64 -11.88 14.48
N ASN A 470 -20.13 -12.56 13.45
CA ASN A 470 -19.96 -12.04 12.08
C ASN A 470 -19.19 -10.72 12.04
N THR A 471 -18.09 -10.62 12.81
CA THR A 471 -17.30 -9.40 12.96
C THR A 471 -15.80 -9.66 12.85
N PHE A 472 -15.06 -8.67 12.38
CA PHE A 472 -13.63 -8.59 12.58
C PHE A 472 -13.35 -8.19 14.02
N LYS A 473 -12.41 -8.86 14.68
CA LYS A 473 -11.93 -8.57 16.03
C LYS A 473 -10.45 -8.27 15.97
N ASP A 474 -10.11 -7.07 16.32
CA ASP A 474 -8.75 -6.61 16.49
C ASP A 474 -8.34 -6.64 17.96
N MET A 475 -7.04 -6.69 18.20
CA MET A 475 -6.43 -6.58 19.53
C MET A 475 -6.99 -7.53 20.60
N LEU A 476 -7.39 -8.74 20.21
CA LEU A 476 -7.74 -9.74 21.22
C LEU A 476 -6.46 -10.25 21.91
N PRO A 477 -6.40 -10.27 23.26
CA PRO A 477 -5.31 -10.94 23.96
C PRO A 477 -5.16 -12.39 23.50
N ILE A 478 -3.94 -12.83 23.18
CA ILE A 478 -3.70 -14.18 22.64
C ILE A 478 -4.27 -15.27 23.55
N GLN A 479 -4.28 -15.05 24.88
CA GLN A 479 -4.78 -15.99 25.88
C GLN A 479 -6.30 -16.24 25.78
N GLN A 480 -7.05 -15.35 25.12
CA GLN A 480 -8.48 -15.55 24.88
C GLN A 480 -8.77 -16.46 23.70
N VAL A 481 -7.82 -16.60 22.78
CA VAL A 481 -7.97 -17.37 21.55
C VAL A 481 -7.10 -18.63 21.56
N LEU A 482 -5.81 -18.49 21.94
CA LEU A 482 -4.84 -19.58 21.95
C LEU A 482 -4.98 -20.44 23.21
N ASN A 483 -5.17 -21.75 23.01
CA ASN A 483 -5.23 -22.71 24.10
C ASN A 483 -4.61 -24.08 23.68
N GLY A 484 -4.54 -25.02 24.62
CA GLY A 484 -3.93 -26.32 24.42
C GLY A 484 -4.59 -27.21 23.33
N ALA A 485 -5.80 -26.89 22.89
CA ALA A 485 -6.52 -27.61 21.84
C ALA A 485 -6.17 -27.09 20.41
N TYR A 486 -5.46 -25.97 20.29
CA TYR A 486 -5.08 -25.41 18.98
C TYR A 486 -4.16 -26.38 18.22
N PRO A 487 -4.58 -26.89 17.04
CA PRO A 487 -3.85 -28.00 16.40
C PRO A 487 -2.37 -27.67 16.07
N PRO A 488 -2.01 -26.49 15.52
CA PRO A 488 -0.61 -26.14 15.22
C PRO A 488 0.14 -25.52 16.41
N LEU A 489 -0.37 -25.61 17.65
CA LEU A 489 0.16 -24.92 18.83
C LEU A 489 1.69 -25.05 18.98
N ARG A 490 2.24 -26.26 18.82
CA ARG A 490 3.68 -26.54 18.97
C ARG A 490 4.56 -25.75 17.98
N TYR A 491 4.02 -25.39 16.80
CA TYR A 491 4.77 -24.67 15.77
C TYR A 491 4.74 -23.16 15.97
N VAL A 492 3.77 -22.65 16.70
CA VAL A 492 3.61 -21.22 16.91
C VAL A 492 4.07 -20.76 18.30
N ALA A 493 3.97 -21.62 19.33
CA ALA A 493 4.23 -21.23 20.71
C ALA A 493 5.16 -22.19 21.45
N GLN A 494 5.77 -21.68 22.53
CA GLN A 494 6.48 -22.42 23.56
C GLN A 494 5.86 -22.13 24.91
N VAL A 495 6.16 -22.96 25.93
CA VAL A 495 5.76 -22.74 27.31
C VAL A 495 6.87 -22.03 28.06
N ASP A 496 6.53 -20.96 28.75
CA ASP A 496 7.43 -20.29 29.71
C ASP A 496 7.41 -21.04 31.04
N GLU A 497 8.54 -21.64 31.39
CA GLU A 497 8.78 -22.35 32.66
C GLU A 497 9.69 -21.50 33.54
N ASP A 498 9.16 -20.39 34.04
CA ASP A 498 9.83 -19.45 34.97
C ASP A 498 11.21 -18.94 34.49
N GLY A 499 11.28 -18.56 33.24
CA GLY A 499 12.46 -18.03 32.58
C GLY A 499 13.18 -18.98 31.64
N PHE A 500 12.58 -20.11 31.33
CA PHE A 500 13.03 -21.03 30.28
C PHE A 500 11.88 -21.34 29.34
N PHE A 501 12.15 -21.42 28.04
CA PHE A 501 11.17 -21.82 27.06
C PHE A 501 11.30 -23.29 26.71
N SER A 502 10.22 -24.05 26.90
CA SER A 502 10.17 -25.47 26.52
C SER A 502 9.24 -25.70 25.33
N SER A 503 9.70 -26.58 24.42
CA SER A 503 8.88 -27.00 23.27
C SER A 503 7.73 -27.87 23.71
N ILE A 504 6.58 -27.67 23.12
CA ILE A 504 5.34 -28.41 23.39
C ILE A 504 5.45 -29.81 22.73
N ARG A 505 5.61 -30.87 23.53
CA ARG A 505 5.83 -32.24 23.05
C ARG A 505 4.58 -33.12 23.02
N SER A 506 3.52 -32.75 23.73
CA SER A 506 2.25 -33.47 23.80
C SER A 506 1.07 -32.52 23.79
N ARG A 507 -0.12 -32.98 23.40
CA ARG A 507 -1.35 -32.20 23.56
C ARG A 507 -1.53 -31.94 25.06
N LEU A 508 -1.46 -30.70 25.45
CA LEU A 508 -1.53 -30.25 26.83
C LEU A 508 -2.99 -30.00 27.18
N ALA A 509 -3.67 -31.02 27.67
CA ALA A 509 -4.95 -30.83 28.34
C ALA A 509 -4.71 -30.03 29.63
N GLY A 510 -5.15 -28.76 29.68
CA GLY A 510 -5.21 -27.95 30.88
C GLY A 510 -4.00 -27.06 31.19
N GLN A 511 -3.13 -26.76 30.24
CA GLN A 511 -2.09 -25.74 30.47
C GLN A 511 -2.67 -24.34 30.50
N ASP A 512 -2.16 -23.55 31.42
CA ASP A 512 -2.48 -22.14 31.57
C ASP A 512 -2.04 -21.37 30.31
N ALA A 513 -3.00 -20.83 29.58
CA ALA A 513 -2.76 -20.03 28.37
C ALA A 513 -1.82 -18.84 28.63
N HIS A 514 -1.73 -18.36 29.87
CA HIS A 514 -0.84 -17.28 30.27
C HIS A 514 0.67 -17.65 30.23
N ARG A 515 0.98 -18.95 30.18
CA ARG A 515 2.37 -19.44 30.03
C ARG A 515 2.80 -19.64 28.56
N LEU A 516 1.88 -19.49 27.62
CA LEU A 516 2.18 -19.61 26.21
C LEU A 516 2.82 -18.31 25.68
N VAL A 517 3.92 -18.47 24.95
CA VAL A 517 4.66 -17.37 24.32
C VAL A 517 4.83 -17.70 22.83
N LEU A 518 4.43 -16.79 21.95
CA LEU A 518 4.54 -16.96 20.50
C LEU A 518 6.00 -16.77 20.05
N THR A 519 6.67 -17.87 19.80
CA THR A 519 8.10 -17.90 19.44
C THR A 519 8.38 -18.39 18.03
N PHE A 520 7.49 -19.22 17.47
CA PHE A 520 7.60 -19.90 16.16
C PHE A 520 8.84 -20.77 16.01
N ASP A 521 9.50 -21.18 17.09
CA ASP A 521 10.78 -21.89 17.05
C ASP A 521 10.65 -23.26 16.34
N ASP A 522 9.62 -24.08 16.64
CA ASP A 522 9.43 -25.36 15.97
C ASP A 522 9.04 -25.18 14.50
N LEU A 523 8.38 -24.08 14.12
CA LEU A 523 8.15 -23.73 12.70
C LEU A 523 9.49 -23.50 11.99
N LEU A 524 10.39 -22.74 12.61
CA LEU A 524 11.69 -22.38 12.01
C LEU A 524 12.68 -23.54 11.97
N THR A 525 12.64 -24.45 12.96
CA THR A 525 13.63 -25.53 13.11
C THR A 525 13.19 -26.86 12.53
N ARG A 526 11.87 -27.11 12.44
CA ARG A 526 11.32 -28.41 12.05
C ARG A 526 10.56 -28.38 10.71
N THR A 527 10.49 -27.23 10.07
CA THR A 527 9.90 -27.08 8.73
C THR A 527 10.87 -26.39 7.79
N PRO A 528 10.73 -26.56 6.50
CA PRO A 528 11.56 -25.88 5.51
C PRO A 528 11.14 -24.42 5.25
N PHE A 529 10.43 -23.77 6.18
CA PHE A 529 9.87 -22.43 5.99
C PHE A 529 10.93 -21.39 5.58
N ALA A 530 12.00 -21.27 6.36
CA ALA A 530 13.02 -20.24 6.12
C ALA A 530 13.75 -20.45 4.77
N GLU A 531 14.04 -21.69 4.42
CA GLU A 531 14.68 -22.05 3.15
C GLU A 531 13.75 -21.76 1.95
N ARG A 532 12.48 -22.21 2.04
CA ARG A 532 11.49 -21.97 0.98
C ARG A 532 11.24 -20.48 0.77
N MET A 533 11.11 -19.70 1.86
CA MET A 533 10.91 -18.26 1.79
C MET A 533 12.11 -17.54 1.17
N ARG A 534 13.34 -17.91 1.53
CA ARG A 534 14.55 -17.35 0.92
C ARG A 534 14.63 -17.66 -0.58
N ASN A 535 14.32 -18.87 -0.99
CA ASN A 535 14.31 -19.27 -2.40
C ASN A 535 13.22 -18.52 -3.18
N LEU A 536 12.02 -18.37 -2.61
CA LEU A 536 10.90 -17.62 -3.16
C LEU A 536 11.29 -16.15 -3.41
N LEU A 537 11.83 -15.47 -2.40
CA LEU A 537 12.23 -14.08 -2.50
C LEU A 537 13.33 -13.87 -3.54
N ARG A 538 14.32 -14.78 -3.60
CA ARG A 538 15.40 -14.70 -4.59
C ARG A 538 14.87 -14.84 -6.03
N LEU A 539 13.96 -15.77 -6.28
CA LEU A 539 13.36 -15.96 -7.61
C LEU A 539 12.56 -14.73 -8.04
N LEU A 540 11.77 -14.16 -7.12
CA LEU A 540 11.03 -12.95 -7.40
C LEU A 540 11.95 -11.75 -7.66
N GLU A 541 12.97 -11.53 -6.83
CA GLU A 541 13.93 -10.44 -7.01
C GLU A 541 14.64 -10.54 -8.37
N GLN A 542 15.04 -11.72 -8.78
CA GLN A 542 15.65 -11.96 -10.08
C GLN A 542 14.71 -11.63 -11.24
N ALA A 543 13.43 -12.05 -11.14
CA ALA A 543 12.44 -11.81 -12.18
C ALA A 543 12.01 -10.34 -12.26
N TYR A 544 11.82 -9.68 -11.12
CA TYR A 544 11.49 -8.26 -11.04
C TYR A 544 12.69 -7.35 -11.33
N ARG A 545 13.91 -7.87 -11.23
CA ARG A 545 15.18 -7.11 -11.29
C ARG A 545 15.22 -5.94 -10.30
N SER A 546 14.62 -6.13 -9.16
CA SER A 546 14.49 -5.18 -8.07
C SER A 546 14.20 -5.95 -6.79
N PRO A 547 14.66 -5.51 -5.62
CA PRO A 547 14.20 -6.06 -4.35
C PRO A 547 12.69 -6.06 -4.28
N VAL A 548 12.15 -7.06 -3.57
CA VAL A 548 10.69 -7.22 -3.42
C VAL A 548 10.32 -7.42 -1.97
N ASP A 549 9.09 -7.03 -1.64
CA ASP A 549 8.41 -7.49 -0.44
C ASP A 549 7.16 -8.32 -0.81
N VAL A 550 6.83 -9.27 0.07
CA VAL A 550 5.77 -10.25 -0.14
C VAL A 550 4.95 -10.40 1.12
N GLU A 551 3.67 -10.08 1.06
CA GLU A 551 2.72 -10.47 2.10
C GLU A 551 2.28 -11.92 1.87
N PHE A 552 2.22 -12.70 2.93
CA PHE A 552 1.90 -14.12 2.84
C PHE A 552 1.11 -14.63 4.05
N ALA A 553 0.38 -15.72 3.84
CA ALA A 553 -0.20 -16.54 4.89
C ALA A 553 0.36 -17.96 4.85
N LEU A 554 0.37 -18.63 6.00
CA LEU A 554 0.84 -19.99 6.16
C LEU A 554 -0.27 -20.92 6.60
N ARG A 555 -0.32 -22.08 5.97
CA ARG A 555 -1.13 -23.21 6.40
C ARG A 555 -0.25 -24.44 6.61
N LEU A 556 -0.40 -25.07 7.76
CA LEU A 556 0.26 -26.33 8.12
C LEU A 556 -0.77 -27.45 8.07
N THR A 557 -0.45 -28.53 7.37
CA THR A 557 -1.28 -29.75 7.30
C THR A 557 -0.46 -30.95 7.71
N GLY A 558 -1.09 -32.11 7.96
CA GLY A 558 -0.35 -33.28 8.41
C GLY A 558 0.25 -33.13 9.82
N LEU A 559 -0.37 -32.37 10.69
CA LEU A 559 0.15 -31.99 12.03
C LEU A 559 0.40 -33.18 12.97
N GLU A 560 -0.12 -34.38 12.67
CA GLU A 560 0.07 -35.58 13.45
C GLU A 560 1.40 -36.30 13.11
N GLY A 561 2.03 -35.92 12.00
CA GLY A 561 3.31 -36.48 11.55
C GLY A 561 4.52 -35.84 12.23
N SER A 562 5.69 -36.35 11.88
CA SER A 562 6.97 -35.82 12.37
C SER A 562 7.35 -34.47 11.74
N SER A 563 6.88 -34.22 10.53
CA SER A 563 7.05 -32.95 9.79
C SER A 563 5.74 -32.60 9.10
N PRO A 564 5.15 -31.43 9.35
CA PRO A 564 3.93 -31.00 8.70
C PRO A 564 4.23 -30.57 7.27
N ASP A 565 3.24 -30.69 6.40
CA ASP A 565 3.25 -30.02 5.11
C ASP A 565 3.00 -28.53 5.30
N LEU A 566 3.81 -27.71 4.65
CA LEU A 566 3.73 -26.26 4.69
C LEU A 566 3.25 -25.71 3.35
N CYS A 567 2.14 -25.01 3.35
CA CYS A 567 1.66 -24.24 2.20
C CYS A 567 1.82 -22.73 2.45
N ILE A 568 2.44 -22.03 1.50
CA ILE A 568 2.63 -20.59 1.50
C ILE A 568 1.63 -20.00 0.51
N THR A 569 0.75 -19.13 0.99
CA THR A 569 -0.20 -18.38 0.15
C THR A 569 0.32 -16.97 -0.03
N ILE A 570 0.55 -16.56 -1.28
CA ILE A 570 0.99 -15.19 -1.61
C ILE A 570 -0.23 -14.28 -1.61
N LEU A 571 -0.22 -13.26 -0.76
CA LEU A 571 -1.31 -12.29 -0.63
C LEU A 571 -1.06 -11.00 -1.42
N GLN A 572 0.21 -10.59 -1.51
CA GLN A 572 0.66 -9.41 -2.22
C GLN A 572 2.14 -9.53 -2.54
N CYS A 573 2.60 -8.96 -3.64
CA CYS A 573 4.01 -8.79 -3.96
C CYS A 573 4.21 -7.45 -4.67
N ARG A 574 5.24 -6.73 -4.25
CA ARG A 574 5.60 -5.46 -4.88
C ARG A 574 7.11 -5.27 -4.93
N PRO A 575 7.60 -4.45 -5.87
CA PRO A 575 8.97 -3.97 -5.83
C PRO A 575 9.19 -3.16 -4.55
N GLN A 576 10.27 -3.44 -3.84
CA GLN A 576 10.66 -2.68 -2.66
C GLN A 576 11.26 -1.35 -3.10
N SER A 577 10.86 -0.27 -2.45
CA SER A 577 11.49 1.03 -2.65
C SER A 577 12.90 1.03 -2.05
N GLU A 578 13.85 1.54 -2.80
CA GLU A 578 15.23 1.72 -2.37
C GLU A 578 15.53 3.20 -2.19
N LEU A 579 16.33 3.52 -1.18
CA LEU A 579 16.95 4.84 -1.09
C LEU A 579 17.82 5.06 -2.34
N ALA A 580 17.77 6.26 -2.91
CA ALA A 580 18.56 6.57 -4.10
C ALA A 580 20.03 6.24 -3.84
N ALA A 581 20.66 5.54 -4.80
CA ALA A 581 22.07 5.24 -4.70
C ALA A 581 22.86 6.57 -4.69
N THR A 582 23.18 7.02 -3.50
CA THR A 582 24.07 8.17 -3.31
C THR A 582 25.52 7.71 -3.50
N PRO A 583 26.38 8.55 -4.11
CA PRO A 583 27.81 8.26 -4.17
C PRO A 583 28.30 7.89 -2.76
N ALA A 584 29.10 6.85 -2.64
CA ALA A 584 29.64 6.42 -1.37
C ALA A 584 30.42 7.57 -0.75
N ALA A 585 29.79 8.30 0.15
CA ALA A 585 30.46 9.31 0.95
C ALA A 585 31.22 8.57 2.06
N VAL A 586 32.49 8.85 2.21
CA VAL A 586 33.37 8.24 3.20
C VAL A 586 33.35 9.09 4.45
N ILE A 587 33.13 8.46 5.61
CA ILE A 587 33.28 9.13 6.90
C ILE A 587 34.73 9.62 7.04
N PRO A 588 34.97 10.91 7.34
CA PRO A 588 36.32 11.45 7.43
C PRO A 588 37.18 10.70 8.45
N PHE A 589 38.40 10.28 8.05
CA PHE A 589 39.29 9.47 8.90
C PHE A 589 39.75 10.19 10.19
N LYS A 590 39.76 11.54 10.19
CA LYS A 590 40.18 12.37 11.33
C LYS A 590 39.06 13.28 11.81
N LEU A 591 37.90 12.70 12.06
CA LEU A 591 36.81 13.45 12.66
C LEU A 591 37.14 13.74 14.13
N LYS A 592 37.04 15.02 14.53
CA LYS A 592 37.26 15.41 15.92
C LYS A 592 36.02 15.15 16.73
N PRO A 593 36.15 14.68 17.99
CA PRO A 593 34.97 14.48 18.86
C PRO A 593 34.11 15.75 19.02
N GLU A 594 34.74 16.93 19.05
CA GLU A 594 34.08 18.24 19.18
C GLU A 594 33.26 18.66 17.93
N ASP A 595 33.48 18.00 16.79
CA ASP A 595 32.75 18.23 15.57
C ASP A 595 31.58 17.22 15.39
N THR A 596 31.57 16.15 16.19
CA THR A 596 30.53 15.08 16.12
C THR A 596 29.32 15.47 16.92
N VAL A 597 28.14 15.58 16.29
CA VAL A 597 26.87 15.88 16.94
C VAL A 597 26.19 14.60 17.40
N PHE A 598 26.16 13.59 16.53
CA PHE A 598 25.76 12.23 16.92
C PHE A 598 26.48 11.17 16.11
N GLU A 599 26.61 9.99 16.69
CA GLU A 599 27.11 8.79 16.03
C GLU A 599 26.29 7.59 16.48
N THR A 600 25.94 6.71 15.55
CA THR A 600 25.23 5.46 15.84
C THR A 600 25.77 4.31 15.01
N HIS A 601 25.70 3.11 15.61
CA HIS A 601 26.09 1.84 15.00
C HIS A 601 24.90 0.91 14.78
N PHE A 602 23.68 1.40 15.02
CA PHE A 602 22.48 0.58 15.00
C PHE A 602 21.72 0.75 13.68
N VAL A 603 21.64 -0.33 12.93
CA VAL A 603 20.80 -0.45 11.69
C VAL A 603 20.99 0.74 10.73
N VAL A 604 22.21 0.95 10.33
CA VAL A 604 22.58 2.08 9.45
C VAL A 604 22.30 1.72 8.00
N PRO A 605 21.48 2.50 7.25
CA PRO A 605 21.35 2.37 5.80
C PRO A 605 22.60 2.95 5.12
N GLN A 606 22.83 2.62 3.84
CA GLN A 606 23.75 3.37 3.01
C GLN A 606 23.14 4.71 2.64
N GLY A 607 23.84 5.83 2.89
CA GLY A 607 23.29 7.14 2.58
C GLY A 607 24.20 8.31 2.86
N TYR A 608 23.77 9.48 2.37
CA TYR A 608 24.50 10.72 2.52
C TYR A 608 23.57 11.93 2.46
N ILE A 609 23.65 12.78 3.47
CA ILE A 609 22.98 14.08 3.50
C ILE A 609 24.06 15.15 3.50
N PRO A 610 24.25 15.87 2.38
CA PRO A 610 25.38 16.80 2.22
C PRO A 610 25.27 18.04 3.09
N ARG A 611 24.04 18.44 3.45
CA ARG A 611 23.78 19.65 4.23
C ARG A 611 22.54 19.52 5.08
N VAL A 612 22.62 19.92 6.34
CA VAL A 612 21.49 20.09 7.27
C VAL A 612 21.67 21.44 7.96
N ASP A 613 20.73 22.33 7.76
CA ASP A 613 20.75 23.69 8.34
C ASP A 613 19.92 23.76 9.63
N TYR A 614 18.91 22.89 9.77
CA TYR A 614 18.01 22.85 10.93
C TYR A 614 17.82 21.44 11.44
N VAL A 615 17.67 21.32 12.75
CA VAL A 615 17.26 20.07 13.41
C VAL A 615 15.98 20.30 14.21
N LEU A 616 14.90 19.63 13.80
CA LEU A 616 13.66 19.58 14.56
C LEU A 616 13.83 18.52 15.64
N PHE A 617 13.94 18.96 16.89
CA PHE A 617 14.22 18.10 18.03
C PHE A 617 13.03 18.05 18.98
N VAL A 618 12.55 16.84 19.25
CA VAL A 618 11.58 16.57 20.31
C VAL A 618 12.35 16.04 21.51
N ALA A 619 12.41 16.83 22.59
CA ALA A 619 13.12 16.43 23.81
C ALA A 619 12.40 15.27 24.51
N PRO A 620 13.06 14.12 24.75
CA PRO A 620 12.45 12.95 25.35
C PRO A 620 11.75 13.22 26.67
N GLU A 621 12.44 13.90 27.58
CA GLU A 621 11.95 14.23 28.93
C GLU A 621 10.68 15.09 28.85
N GLY A 622 10.67 16.07 27.93
CA GLY A 622 9.50 16.93 27.68
C GLY A 622 8.33 16.15 27.12
N TYR A 623 8.58 15.25 26.13
CA TYR A 623 7.54 14.46 25.50
C TYR A 623 6.79 13.54 26.50
N PHE A 624 7.54 12.79 27.30
CA PHE A 624 6.94 11.87 28.27
C PHE A 624 6.34 12.59 29.51
N ALA A 625 6.69 13.85 29.72
CA ALA A 625 6.10 14.70 30.74
C ALA A 625 4.79 15.41 30.29
N LEU A 626 4.41 15.32 29.00
CA LEU A 626 3.17 15.92 28.51
C LEU A 626 1.96 15.30 29.22
N PRO A 627 1.00 16.14 29.69
CA PRO A 627 -0.01 15.72 30.64
C PRO A 627 -1.05 14.74 30.07
N ASP A 628 -1.38 14.86 28.79
CA ASP A 628 -2.46 14.07 28.18
C ASP A 628 -2.31 13.92 26.65
N VAL A 629 -3.25 13.20 26.05
CA VAL A 629 -3.32 12.96 24.60
C VAL A 629 -3.54 14.26 23.82
N ASN A 630 -4.21 15.26 24.40
CA ASN A 630 -4.46 16.52 23.72
C ASN A 630 -3.17 17.33 23.56
N ALA A 631 -2.35 17.39 24.62
CA ALA A 631 -1.04 18.05 24.57
C ALA A 631 -0.10 17.37 23.57
N ARG A 632 -0.11 16.02 23.51
CA ARG A 632 0.61 15.27 22.46
C ARG A 632 0.06 15.55 21.07
N GLY A 633 -1.25 15.69 20.92
CA GLY A 633 -1.89 16.11 19.66
C GLY A 633 -1.50 17.53 19.22
N GLU A 634 -1.35 18.47 20.15
CA GLU A 634 -0.81 19.82 19.86
C GLU A 634 0.64 19.75 19.37
N LEU A 635 1.46 18.91 20.00
CA LEU A 635 2.84 18.68 19.55
C LEU A 635 2.89 18.18 18.10
N ILE A 636 2.05 17.20 17.75
CA ILE A 636 1.98 16.65 16.38
C ILE A 636 1.59 17.76 15.40
N ARG A 637 0.58 18.57 15.72
CA ARG A 637 0.17 19.71 14.89
C ARG A 637 1.29 20.74 14.73
N ALA A 638 2.08 20.98 15.78
CA ALA A 638 3.23 21.88 15.73
C ALA A 638 4.34 21.32 14.84
N ILE A 639 4.64 20.02 14.93
CA ILE A 639 5.60 19.34 14.06
C ILE A 639 5.16 19.47 12.59
N SER A 640 3.90 19.18 12.29
CA SER A 640 3.35 19.27 10.93
C SER A 640 3.45 20.70 10.36
N ARG A 641 3.15 21.72 11.17
CA ARG A 641 3.29 23.14 10.77
C ARG A 641 4.75 23.53 10.51
N LEU A 642 5.68 23.08 11.37
CA LEU A 642 7.11 23.33 11.15
C LEU A 642 7.60 22.62 9.89
N ASN A 643 7.19 21.37 9.64
CA ASN A 643 7.53 20.65 8.41
C ASN A 643 7.07 21.44 7.17
N ALA A 644 5.86 21.97 7.16
CA ALA A 644 5.35 22.79 6.06
C ALA A 644 6.14 24.12 5.92
N ALA A 645 6.44 24.80 7.02
CA ALA A 645 7.21 26.04 7.01
C ALA A 645 8.66 25.85 6.52
N LEU A 646 9.26 24.67 6.79
CA LEU A 646 10.62 24.31 6.43
C LEU A 646 10.73 23.65 5.04
N GLU A 647 9.70 23.67 4.19
CA GLU A 647 9.69 23.02 2.87
C GLU A 647 10.95 23.26 2.02
N LYS A 648 11.50 24.48 2.08
CA LYS A 648 12.69 24.89 1.29
C LYS A 648 14.00 24.81 2.08
N GLN A 649 13.98 24.21 3.25
CA GLN A 649 15.15 24.13 4.14
C GLN A 649 15.65 22.68 4.21
N HIS A 650 16.95 22.53 4.50
CA HIS A 650 17.54 21.23 4.74
C HIS A 650 17.46 20.91 6.23
N PHE A 651 16.59 20.01 6.62
CA PHE A 651 16.42 19.65 8.02
C PHE A 651 16.25 18.16 8.25
N ILE A 652 16.52 17.74 9.48
CA ILE A 652 16.26 16.39 10.00
C ILE A 652 15.36 16.44 11.23
N CYS A 653 14.66 15.35 11.50
CA CYS A 653 13.86 15.16 12.73
C CYS A 653 14.60 14.24 13.67
N VAL A 654 14.65 14.60 14.96
CA VAL A 654 15.26 13.80 16.05
C VAL A 654 14.32 13.78 17.23
N GLY A 655 14.06 12.62 17.81
CA GLY A 655 13.22 12.57 19.02
C GLY A 655 12.93 11.16 19.53
N PRO A 656 12.18 11.07 20.65
CA PRO A 656 12.05 9.86 21.43
C PRO A 656 11.20 8.79 20.77
N GLY A 657 11.62 7.58 20.94
CA GLY A 657 10.83 6.40 20.73
C GLY A 657 10.53 6.08 19.26
N ARG A 658 9.52 5.26 19.07
CA ARG A 658 9.05 4.79 17.77
C ARG A 658 8.10 5.82 17.17
N TRP A 659 8.60 6.62 16.24
CA TRP A 659 7.77 7.58 15.52
C TRP A 659 6.76 6.88 14.62
N GLY A 660 5.59 7.49 14.48
CA GLY A 660 4.51 6.89 13.71
C GLY A 660 3.86 5.66 14.35
N SER A 661 4.14 5.35 15.62
CA SER A 661 3.36 4.38 16.40
C SER A 661 1.97 4.94 16.68
N SER A 662 0.93 4.10 16.60
CA SER A 662 -0.42 4.49 17.04
C SER A 662 -0.52 4.64 18.56
N ASN A 663 0.45 4.10 19.31
CA ASN A 663 0.55 4.26 20.75
C ASN A 663 1.52 5.39 21.11
N PRO A 664 1.04 6.53 21.64
CA PRO A 664 1.87 7.66 22.01
C PRO A 664 2.81 7.42 23.20
N ASP A 665 2.67 6.30 23.92
CA ASP A 665 3.60 5.93 24.99
C ASP A 665 4.88 5.27 24.45
N LEU A 666 4.90 4.87 23.18
CA LEU A 666 6.08 4.30 22.53
C LEU A 666 6.94 5.35 21.81
N GLY A 667 6.42 6.53 21.56
CA GLY A 667 7.12 7.58 20.84
C GLY A 667 6.17 8.58 20.21
N VAL A 668 6.70 9.49 19.40
CA VAL A 668 5.93 10.56 18.77
C VAL A 668 4.96 9.99 17.72
N SER A 669 3.67 10.06 18.00
CA SER A 669 2.63 9.43 17.16
C SER A 669 2.29 10.28 15.93
N ILE A 670 3.17 10.30 14.95
CA ILE A 670 2.99 11.04 13.68
C ILE A 670 2.63 10.14 12.51
N ASN A 671 2.13 10.76 11.45
CA ASN A 671 2.03 10.17 10.12
C ASN A 671 3.16 10.68 9.23
N TYR A 672 3.38 10.00 8.11
CA TYR A 672 4.31 10.46 7.09
C TYR A 672 4.05 11.92 6.65
N GLY A 673 2.78 12.30 6.49
CA GLY A 673 2.38 13.66 6.11
C GLY A 673 2.86 14.76 7.08
N ASP A 674 3.30 14.41 8.29
CA ASP A 674 3.75 15.37 9.28
C ASP A 674 5.26 15.71 9.17
N ILE A 675 6.05 14.92 8.40
CA ILE A 675 7.51 15.10 8.27
C ILE A 675 8.06 14.88 6.85
N TYR A 676 7.23 14.92 5.83
CA TYR A 676 7.63 14.52 4.45
C TYR A 676 8.69 15.40 3.78
N HIS A 677 9.03 16.56 4.34
CA HIS A 677 10.13 17.41 3.87
C HIS A 677 11.46 17.15 4.60
N ALA A 678 11.46 16.34 5.67
CA ALA A 678 12.67 16.00 6.39
C ALA A 678 13.60 15.10 5.54
N HIS A 679 14.92 15.21 5.72
CA HIS A 679 15.90 14.37 5.04
C HIS A 679 16.27 13.12 5.84
N SER A 680 16.07 13.13 7.14
CA SER A 680 16.27 11.98 8.03
C SER A 680 15.32 12.04 9.22
N LEU A 681 14.96 10.87 9.72
CA LEU A 681 14.31 10.69 11.02
C LEU A 681 15.23 9.88 11.90
N VAL A 682 15.61 10.44 13.07
CA VAL A 682 16.47 9.82 14.06
C VAL A 682 15.66 9.50 15.31
N GLU A 683 15.42 8.23 15.54
CA GLU A 683 14.69 7.71 16.70
C GLU A 683 15.63 7.52 17.90
N LEU A 684 15.34 8.15 19.05
CA LEU A 684 16.14 8.05 20.28
C LEU A 684 15.57 6.97 21.20
N ALA A 685 16.44 6.12 21.73
CA ALA A 685 16.13 5.06 22.67
C ALA A 685 17.09 5.08 23.87
N GLY A 686 16.64 4.57 25.05
CA GLY A 686 17.48 4.45 26.22
C GLY A 686 16.69 4.30 27.52
N GLU A 687 17.37 4.01 28.62
CA GLU A 687 16.79 3.97 29.98
C GLU A 687 16.21 5.33 30.35
N GLY A 688 14.95 5.37 30.78
CA GLY A 688 14.25 6.62 31.10
C GLY A 688 13.63 7.38 29.92
N ILE A 689 13.81 6.91 28.68
CA ILE A 689 13.22 7.47 27.48
C ILE A 689 12.09 6.54 26.97
N GLY A 690 11.10 6.27 27.83
CA GLY A 690 10.01 5.35 27.51
C GLY A 690 10.48 3.90 27.36
N LEU A 691 9.62 3.04 26.78
CA LEU A 691 9.99 1.67 26.45
C LEU A 691 11.07 1.71 25.36
N PRO A 692 12.19 0.91 25.47
CA PRO A 692 13.19 0.89 24.43
C PRO A 692 12.53 0.51 23.10
N PRO A 693 12.58 1.38 22.11
CA PRO A 693 11.91 1.11 20.86
C PRO A 693 12.73 0.15 20.03
N GLU A 694 12.09 -0.88 19.50
CA GLU A 694 12.50 -1.33 18.19
C GLU A 694 12.26 -0.15 17.26
N PRO A 695 13.21 0.24 16.42
CA PRO A 695 12.95 1.23 15.38
C PRO A 695 11.76 0.81 14.53
N SER A 696 11.11 1.76 13.88
CA SER A 696 9.92 1.54 13.06
C SER A 696 10.16 0.65 11.82
N LEU A 697 11.23 -0.12 11.80
CA LEU A 697 11.72 -0.98 10.72
C LEU A 697 10.69 -2.02 10.28
N GLY A 698 10.49 -2.10 8.97
CA GLY A 698 9.58 -3.06 8.34
C GLY A 698 8.09 -2.74 8.50
N THR A 699 7.72 -1.57 9.01
CA THR A 699 6.35 -1.06 9.01
C THR A 699 6.06 -0.27 7.73
N HIS A 700 4.78 -0.02 7.44
CA HIS A 700 4.39 0.89 6.34
C HIS A 700 5.02 2.28 6.49
N PHE A 701 5.15 2.77 7.72
CA PHE A 701 5.81 4.06 7.98
C PHE A 701 7.29 4.06 7.58
N PHE A 702 8.00 2.99 7.89
CA PHE A 702 9.39 2.84 7.46
C PHE A 702 9.51 2.80 5.94
N GLN A 703 8.58 2.13 5.27
CA GLN A 703 8.51 2.12 3.81
C GLN A 703 8.21 3.51 3.25
N ASP A 704 7.27 4.25 3.85
CA ASP A 704 6.98 5.63 3.48
C ASP A 704 8.23 6.53 3.58
N LEU A 705 9.04 6.35 4.63
CA LEU A 705 10.31 7.07 4.78
C LEU A 705 11.28 6.74 3.64
N LEU A 706 11.49 5.45 3.35
CA LEU A 706 12.38 5.01 2.28
C LEU A 706 11.93 5.55 0.90
N GLU A 707 10.64 5.43 0.61
CA GLU A 707 10.05 5.96 -0.63
C GLU A 707 10.24 7.46 -0.78
N SER A 708 10.22 8.17 0.34
CA SER A 708 10.38 9.62 0.38
C SER A 708 11.82 10.07 0.46
N GLN A 709 12.76 9.13 0.37
CA GLN A 709 14.19 9.40 0.51
C GLN A 709 14.54 10.04 1.87
N ILE A 710 13.74 9.71 2.92
CA ILE A 710 14.01 10.11 4.29
C ILE A 710 14.81 8.98 4.95
N TYR A 711 16.04 9.24 5.34
CA TYR A 711 16.91 8.25 5.94
C TYR A 711 16.48 7.94 7.38
N PRO A 712 16.08 6.70 7.70
CA PRO A 712 15.76 6.31 9.09
C PRO A 712 17.04 5.94 9.83
N LEU A 713 17.22 6.50 11.01
CA LEU A 713 18.30 6.18 11.94
C LEU A 713 17.75 5.96 13.35
N ALA A 714 18.48 5.23 14.18
CA ALA A 714 18.18 5.10 15.60
C ALA A 714 19.45 5.22 16.43
N ILE A 715 19.35 5.86 17.60
CA ILE A 715 20.44 6.05 18.55
C ILE A 715 20.03 5.48 19.90
N TYR A 716 20.75 4.48 20.39
CA TYR A 716 20.62 4.00 21.76
C TYR A 716 21.54 4.83 22.66
N LEU A 717 20.95 5.69 23.50
CA LEU A 717 21.69 6.63 24.31
C LEU A 717 22.50 5.97 25.44
N ASP A 718 22.15 4.73 25.80
CA ASP A 718 22.85 3.94 26.84
C ASP A 718 24.00 3.10 26.27
N ASP A 719 24.12 3.03 24.93
CA ASP A 719 25.23 2.32 24.31
C ASP A 719 26.46 3.20 24.25
N ALA A 720 27.54 2.76 24.90
CA ALA A 720 28.80 3.49 24.99
C ALA A 720 29.50 3.67 23.62
N GLN A 721 29.08 2.93 22.58
CA GLN A 721 29.61 3.10 21.23
C GLN A 721 28.95 4.28 20.49
N ASN A 722 27.78 4.73 20.95
CA ASN A 722 27.07 5.84 20.35
C ASN A 722 27.48 7.18 20.96
N THR A 723 27.39 8.22 20.17
CA THR A 723 27.65 9.60 20.61
C THR A 723 26.38 10.42 20.43
N PHE A 724 26.06 11.27 21.40
CA PHE A 724 24.96 12.22 21.35
C PHE A 724 25.34 13.50 22.08
N ASP A 725 25.56 14.59 21.36
CA ASP A 725 25.97 15.87 21.92
C ASP A 725 24.80 16.60 22.58
N ARG A 726 24.60 16.39 23.87
CA ARG A 726 23.56 17.06 24.66
C ARG A 726 23.68 18.59 24.63
N GLY A 727 24.90 19.14 24.48
CA GLY A 727 25.13 20.59 24.34
C GLY A 727 24.43 21.12 23.08
N PHE A 728 24.64 20.43 21.96
CA PHE A 728 23.98 20.79 20.70
C PHE A 728 22.44 20.76 20.81
N PHE A 729 21.88 19.69 21.34
CA PHE A 729 20.42 19.48 21.34
C PHE A 729 19.68 20.32 22.41
N TYR A 730 20.27 20.57 23.56
CA TYR A 730 19.57 21.21 24.69
C TYR A 730 20.01 22.65 24.94
N GLN A 731 21.25 23.03 24.62
CA GLN A 731 21.79 24.35 24.96
C GLN A 731 21.73 25.35 23.78
N THR A 732 21.67 24.87 22.54
CA THR A 732 21.49 25.78 21.37
C THR A 732 20.14 26.48 21.46
N PRO A 733 20.03 27.76 21.09
CA PRO A 733 18.76 28.47 21.12
C PRO A 733 17.66 27.77 20.32
N ASN A 734 16.42 27.81 20.83
CA ASN A 734 15.25 27.31 20.11
C ASN A 734 14.73 28.41 19.16
N CYS A 735 14.85 28.24 17.85
CA CYS A 735 14.39 29.20 16.86
C CYS A 735 13.00 28.88 16.25
N ALA A 736 12.23 27.98 16.88
CA ALA A 736 10.89 27.62 16.39
C ALA A 736 9.94 28.84 16.30
N ALA A 737 10.10 29.80 17.20
CA ALA A 737 9.32 31.03 17.22
C ALA A 737 9.57 31.94 15.99
N ASP A 738 10.69 31.77 15.27
CA ASP A 738 10.96 32.49 14.02
C ASP A 738 10.05 31.98 12.88
N TRP A 739 9.45 30.80 13.03
CA TRP A 739 8.70 30.11 11.99
C TRP A 739 7.21 29.95 12.28
N MET A 740 6.84 29.91 13.55
CA MET A 740 5.44 29.78 13.96
C MET A 740 5.23 30.19 15.43
N ASP A 741 3.99 30.54 15.78
CA ASP A 741 3.59 30.68 17.17
C ASP A 741 3.59 29.31 17.85
N LEU A 742 4.58 29.07 18.71
CA LEU A 742 4.69 27.85 19.48
C LEU A 742 4.00 28.02 20.83
N PRO A 743 3.06 27.13 21.23
CA PRO A 743 2.49 27.16 22.58
C PRO A 743 3.57 27.10 23.65
N ALA A 744 3.48 27.92 24.68
CA ALA A 744 4.47 27.99 25.76
C ALA A 744 4.71 26.63 26.43
N GLU A 745 3.67 25.80 26.51
CA GLU A 745 3.71 24.45 27.09
C GLU A 745 4.59 23.47 26.27
N LEU A 746 4.82 23.77 25.00
CA LEU A 746 5.63 22.94 24.10
C LEU A 746 7.04 23.47 23.89
N SER A 747 7.39 24.66 24.39
CA SER A 747 8.66 25.33 24.14
C SER A 747 9.89 24.55 24.61
N ASP A 748 9.76 23.78 25.68
CA ASP A 748 10.81 22.92 26.22
C ASP A 748 10.82 21.51 25.57
N THR A 749 9.67 21.10 24.99
CA THR A 749 9.51 19.80 24.36
C THR A 749 9.88 19.81 22.88
N LEU A 750 9.40 20.84 22.14
CA LEU A 750 9.64 20.97 20.71
C LEU A 750 10.66 22.10 20.45
N ARG A 751 11.78 21.75 19.90
CA ARG A 751 12.86 22.68 19.60
C ARG A 751 13.21 22.63 18.11
N LEU A 752 13.34 23.77 17.50
CA LEU A 752 13.97 23.91 16.19
C LEU A 752 15.37 24.50 16.42
N ILE A 753 16.40 23.73 16.10
CA ILE A 753 17.80 24.11 16.27
C ILE A 753 18.33 24.55 14.93
N ARG A 754 18.78 25.80 14.84
CA ARG A 754 19.57 26.27 13.70
C ARG A 754 21.04 25.94 13.95
N VAL A 755 21.64 25.16 13.05
CA VAL A 755 23.02 24.65 13.23
C VAL A 755 24.04 25.80 13.37
N SER A 756 23.87 26.89 12.61
CA SER A 756 24.76 28.08 12.69
C SER A 756 24.65 28.85 14.03
N ASP A 757 23.59 28.64 14.82
CA ASP A 757 23.49 29.25 16.16
C ASP A 757 24.32 28.47 17.20
N TYR A 758 24.57 27.19 16.96
CA TYR A 758 25.54 26.40 17.75
C TYR A 758 26.97 26.70 17.35
N ARG A 759 27.28 26.69 16.03
CA ARG A 759 28.60 27.04 15.51
C ARG A 759 28.46 27.92 14.27
N PRO A 760 28.78 29.22 14.38
CA PRO A 760 28.62 30.16 13.26
C PRO A 760 29.37 29.72 11.98
N GLY A 761 28.71 29.84 10.82
CA GLY A 761 29.25 29.46 9.52
C GLY A 761 29.49 27.96 9.36
N SER A 762 28.64 27.15 9.98
CA SER A 762 28.68 25.69 9.86
C SER A 762 27.31 25.11 9.63
N HIS A 763 27.28 23.98 8.96
CA HIS A 763 26.11 23.11 8.78
C HIS A 763 26.44 21.70 9.26
N LEU A 764 25.41 20.84 9.42
CA LEU A 764 25.64 19.40 9.66
C LEU A 764 25.73 18.66 8.33
N ARG A 765 26.62 17.68 8.30
CA ARG A 765 26.71 16.66 7.26
C ARG A 765 26.43 15.30 7.92
N VAL A 766 25.63 14.46 7.28
CA VAL A 766 25.36 13.11 7.76
C VAL A 766 25.87 12.10 6.74
N VAL A 767 26.77 11.22 7.19
CA VAL A 767 27.32 10.14 6.38
C VAL A 767 26.92 8.82 7.02
N MET A 768 26.37 7.93 6.23
CA MET A 768 25.86 6.63 6.63
C MET A 768 26.55 5.54 5.82
N ASP A 769 27.24 4.64 6.51
CA ASP A 769 28.01 3.52 5.96
C ASP A 769 27.41 2.21 6.47
N ASP A 770 26.69 1.50 5.60
CA ASP A 770 26.01 0.25 5.95
C ASP A 770 26.98 -0.93 6.05
N GLU A 771 28.13 -0.89 5.35
CA GLU A 771 29.15 -1.94 5.42
C GLU A 771 29.80 -1.98 6.81
N ASN A 772 30.13 -0.81 7.36
CA ASN A 772 30.71 -0.67 8.68
C ASN A 772 29.67 -0.49 9.79
N SER A 773 28.37 -0.47 9.42
CA SER A 773 27.25 -0.19 10.34
C SER A 773 27.49 1.06 11.18
N ARG A 774 27.87 2.18 10.53
CA ARG A 774 28.23 3.42 11.18
C ARG A 774 27.60 4.62 10.51
N ALA A 775 26.85 5.44 11.26
CA ALA A 775 26.36 6.73 10.81
C ALA A 775 26.87 7.85 11.71
N VAL A 776 27.34 8.92 11.11
CA VAL A 776 27.88 10.07 11.83
C VAL A 776 27.31 11.37 11.28
N ALA A 777 26.78 12.20 12.18
CA ALA A 777 26.45 13.59 11.92
C ALA A 777 27.52 14.50 12.52
N PHE A 778 28.13 15.31 11.69
CA PHE A 778 29.24 16.17 12.11
C PHE A 778 29.14 17.58 11.51
N LEU A 779 29.72 18.53 12.21
CA LEU A 779 29.78 19.94 11.79
C LEU A 779 30.85 20.15 10.72
N GLU A 780 30.46 20.76 9.63
CA GLU A 780 31.33 21.20 8.56
C GLU A 780 31.18 22.70 8.32
N LYS A 781 32.26 23.40 8.03
CA LYS A 781 32.23 24.83 7.70
C LYS A 781 31.69 25.04 6.29
N ASP A 782 30.87 26.11 6.13
CA ASP A 782 30.33 26.55 4.84
C ASP A 782 31.38 26.89 3.80
#